data_dfd123289b30c245b63944b62a885094
#
_entry.id   dfd123289b30c245b63944b62a885094
#
_cell.length_a   1.000
_cell.length_b   1.000
_cell.length_c   1.000
_cell.angle_alpha   90.00
_cell.angle_beta   90.00
_cell.angle_gamma   90.00
#
_symmetry.space_group_name_H-M   'P 1'
#
loop_
_entity.id
_entity.type
_entity.pdbx_description
1 polymer ?
#
loop_
_entity_poly.entity_id
_entity_poly.type
_entity_poly.pdbx_seq_one_letter_code
_entity_poly.pdbx_strand_id
1 'polypeptide(L)'
;MKTFDYSLVKDPQYFKDGRMDAHSDHTYYRDGEEALEKETSFRYDLNGIWKFHYARNYGSAIPGFEKEEYCCKDWDDIHVPAHIQMEGYDAPQYANVQYPWEGHEDIHPGEIPEHFNPVASYVKYFEVPEEMQGKRLFISFQGAESGIALWLNGQFVGYSEDSFTPSEFELTEYVKEGENKLAAQVFKWTASSWCEDQDFFRFSGIYRDVYLYTVPEVHVYDLQIRAIPDETLSAAALEIRTNTWSKGEVKITLSKDGETVIEDKKALDGEEIYAWKVENPVLWSAEDPQLYDLTMEIYNESGELQEVIPQKVGFRRFEMKDGIMTLNGKRIVFKGVNRHEFSSVSGRHVSEEELRKDLKIMKQNNINAIRTCHYPDASLIYELCDEYGIYMIDETNLESHGSWDIAEFTKDYTYVVPHDKPEWLDMMLDRANSMYQRDKNHAAILIWSCGNESFGGKDIFEMSQFFHKADPTRLVHYEGVCHDRRYNDTSDMESQMYPSVEAIKEFLAKDDSKPFVCCEYTHAMGNSCGAMHKYTDLTDTEPKYQGGFIWDYIDQSIYKKDRYGKEFQAYGGDFGERPTDYNFSGNGIAYGGNRDASPKMQEVKFNYQNITAEVSADSVKVINKNLFVNTDIFDCKVTVAKDGKVIRKASLATAVAPLSEEVYALPLAKEEKPGEYAVTVSFHLKEDKVWAKAGHEVAFGQYVYKVEVPKKACPEGVEVIRSTHNIGVRGAHFEVLFSVLNGGLTSYKYAGKEMIEAIPKPNFWRAPTDNDCGNLMGMRYGQWKIASMYLSHKDFRQGPYGPGNVPEVEVNEKTVKVTYTYLMPTTPTSECKLSYEVFGDGRVKTTLIYEPVKELGDMPEFGVIFKFNADYDRVEWYGLGETETYSDRKKGAKLGIYANKVADNMARYMVPQECGAKEEVRWAKVTDRKGRGMLFEMDENNGPMMFSALPYTPHEMENAMHPYELPEVHYTVVRAAKGQMGIGGDDSWGARTHEEYLLKTDKKMEFSFVFKGL
;
A
#
# COMPACT_ATOMS: atom_id res chain seq x y z
N MET A 1 4.72 -20.05 46.63
CA MET A 1 3.96 -19.60 45.49
C MET A 1 4.83 -18.62 44.73
N LYS A 2 4.90 -18.78 43.39
CA LYS A 2 5.57 -17.87 42.50
C LYS A 2 4.82 -16.53 42.52
N THR A 3 5.50 -15.42 42.55
CA THR A 3 4.89 -14.06 42.52
C THR A 3 5.52 -13.26 41.39
N PHE A 4 4.71 -12.46 40.73
CA PHE A 4 5.18 -11.54 39.71
C PHE A 4 5.95 -10.39 40.35
N ASP A 5 7.09 -10.02 39.78
CA ASP A 5 7.89 -8.88 40.17
C ASP A 5 8.00 -7.90 38.98
N TYR A 6 7.32 -6.78 39.07
CA TYR A 6 7.32 -5.75 38.02
C TYR A 6 8.72 -5.21 37.69
N SER A 7 9.67 -5.27 38.63
CA SER A 7 11.03 -4.81 38.36
C SER A 7 11.74 -5.59 37.25
N LEU A 8 11.25 -6.81 36.94
CA LEU A 8 11.79 -7.66 35.86
C LEU A 8 11.31 -7.26 34.45
N VAL A 9 10.23 -6.49 34.32
CA VAL A 9 9.69 -6.04 33.04
C VAL A 9 10.67 -5.17 32.25
N LYS A 10 11.67 -4.60 32.91
CA LYS A 10 12.76 -3.84 32.30
C LYS A 10 14.05 -4.64 32.06
N ASP A 11 14.01 -5.96 32.26
CA ASP A 11 15.16 -6.83 32.02
C ASP A 11 14.95 -7.57 30.68
N PRO A 12 15.77 -7.32 29.63
CA PRO A 12 15.61 -7.98 28.34
C PRO A 12 15.81 -9.51 28.39
N GLN A 13 16.33 -10.05 29.50
CA GLN A 13 16.46 -11.50 29.71
C GLN A 13 15.20 -12.12 30.37
N TYR A 14 14.25 -11.30 30.84
CA TYR A 14 12.99 -11.74 31.43
C TYR A 14 11.81 -11.48 30.48
N PHE A 15 11.76 -12.15 29.35
CA PHE A 15 10.72 -12.00 28.33
C PHE A 15 9.65 -13.09 28.40
N LYS A 16 9.85 -14.16 29.18
CA LYS A 16 8.83 -15.20 29.44
C LYS A 16 9.02 -15.88 30.79
N ASP A 17 7.91 -16.27 31.39
CA ASP A 17 7.88 -17.08 32.59
C ASP A 17 6.59 -17.93 32.63
N GLY A 18 6.69 -19.25 32.68
CA GLY A 18 5.52 -20.14 32.67
C GLY A 18 4.79 -20.22 31.33
N ARG A 19 5.21 -19.47 30.30
CA ARG A 19 4.68 -19.57 28.95
C ARG A 19 5.11 -20.90 28.32
N MET A 20 4.19 -21.54 27.61
CA MET A 20 4.46 -22.77 26.87
C MET A 20 5.44 -22.52 25.72
N ASP A 21 6.13 -23.59 25.28
CA ASP A 21 6.95 -23.53 24.09
C ASP A 21 6.07 -23.33 22.84
N ALA A 22 6.57 -22.54 21.88
CA ALA A 22 5.87 -22.30 20.66
C ALA A 22 5.73 -23.58 19.82
N HIS A 23 4.61 -23.71 19.14
CA HIS A 23 4.24 -24.87 18.32
C HIS A 23 3.45 -24.43 17.09
N SER A 24 3.18 -25.36 16.17
CA SER A 24 2.38 -25.09 14.98
C SER A 24 0.94 -24.68 15.36
N ASP A 25 0.36 -23.79 14.57
CA ASP A 25 -0.99 -23.26 14.81
C ASP A 25 -2.12 -24.14 14.25
N HIS A 26 -1.84 -25.42 13.98
CA HIS A 26 -2.82 -26.35 13.43
C HIS A 26 -4.06 -26.48 14.32
N THR A 27 -5.23 -26.44 13.68
CA THR A 27 -6.51 -26.68 14.36
C THR A 27 -6.81 -28.17 14.38
N TYR A 28 -7.33 -28.68 15.51
CA TYR A 28 -7.75 -30.05 15.68
C TYR A 28 -9.20 -30.15 16.17
N TYR A 29 -9.86 -31.18 15.81
CA TYR A 29 -11.29 -31.44 16.00
C TYR A 29 -11.53 -32.78 16.64
N ARG A 30 -12.61 -32.93 17.39
CA ARG A 30 -12.96 -34.24 18.01
C ARG A 30 -13.21 -35.33 16.97
N ASP A 31 -13.79 -34.97 15.84
CA ASP A 31 -14.16 -35.91 14.79
C ASP A 31 -14.27 -35.22 13.42
N GLY A 32 -14.56 -35.98 12.37
CA GLY A 32 -14.68 -35.46 11.00
C GLY A 32 -15.89 -34.55 10.78
N GLU A 33 -16.94 -34.60 11.61
CA GLU A 33 -18.11 -33.74 11.51
C GLU A 33 -17.72 -32.31 11.95
N GLU A 34 -17.09 -32.17 13.11
CA GLU A 34 -16.53 -30.89 13.59
C GLU A 34 -15.51 -30.31 12.59
N ALA A 35 -14.66 -31.17 12.01
CA ALA A 35 -13.67 -30.74 11.03
C ALA A 35 -14.32 -30.16 9.74
N LEU A 36 -15.46 -30.72 9.30
CA LEU A 36 -16.23 -30.21 8.16
C LEU A 36 -16.93 -28.89 8.49
N GLU A 37 -17.45 -28.73 9.70
CA GLU A 37 -18.13 -27.54 10.18
C GLU A 37 -17.13 -26.44 10.54
N LYS A 38 -15.86 -26.78 10.72
CA LYS A 38 -14.76 -25.91 11.23
C LYS A 38 -15.05 -25.33 12.62
N GLU A 39 -15.80 -26.05 13.43
CA GLU A 39 -16.12 -25.72 14.82
C GLU A 39 -15.60 -26.83 15.73
N THR A 40 -14.65 -26.50 16.61
CA THR A 40 -14.01 -27.48 17.50
C THR A 40 -14.55 -27.38 18.92
N SER A 41 -14.96 -28.49 19.49
CA SER A 41 -15.34 -28.60 20.91
C SER A 41 -14.15 -28.57 21.89
N PHE A 42 -12.92 -28.59 21.37
CA PHE A 42 -11.72 -28.46 22.18
C PHE A 42 -11.39 -26.99 22.53
N ARG A 43 -12.07 -26.01 21.95
CA ARG A 43 -11.84 -24.58 22.18
C ARG A 43 -13.08 -23.90 22.74
N TYR A 44 -12.88 -22.98 23.68
CA TYR A 44 -13.94 -22.15 24.25
C TYR A 44 -13.52 -20.68 24.24
N ASP A 45 -14.28 -19.86 23.50
CA ASP A 45 -14.01 -18.45 23.30
C ASP A 45 -14.20 -17.63 24.58
N LEU A 46 -13.20 -16.83 24.93
CA LEU A 46 -13.26 -15.87 26.03
C LEU A 46 -13.39 -14.42 25.54
N ASN A 47 -13.51 -14.19 24.25
CA ASN A 47 -13.75 -12.85 23.71
C ASN A 47 -15.01 -12.18 24.30
N GLY A 48 -15.25 -10.94 23.94
CA GLY A 48 -16.39 -10.15 24.37
C GLY A 48 -16.07 -9.23 25.52
N ILE A 49 -16.96 -9.07 26.50
CA ILE A 49 -16.79 -8.07 27.57
C ILE A 49 -15.93 -8.62 28.71
N TRP A 50 -14.92 -7.85 29.08
CA TRP A 50 -14.09 -8.04 30.25
C TRP A 50 -14.21 -6.86 31.19
N LYS A 51 -13.95 -7.03 32.47
CA LYS A 51 -13.80 -5.95 33.45
C LYS A 51 -12.42 -5.32 33.29
N PHE A 52 -12.35 -3.99 33.41
CA PHE A 52 -11.18 -3.23 33.02
C PHE A 52 -10.87 -2.08 33.96
N HIS A 53 -9.58 -1.85 34.18
CA HIS A 53 -9.08 -0.68 34.88
C HIS A 53 -7.82 -0.15 34.19
N TYR A 54 -7.85 1.10 33.77
CA TYR A 54 -6.72 1.82 33.19
C TYR A 54 -5.87 2.50 34.28
N ALA A 55 -4.57 2.38 34.22
CA ALA A 55 -3.63 3.15 35.03
C ALA A 55 -2.57 3.79 34.13
N ARG A 56 -2.19 5.03 34.45
CA ARG A 56 -1.18 5.77 33.70
C ARG A 56 0.22 5.15 33.78
N ASN A 57 0.51 4.45 34.89
CA ASN A 57 1.74 3.70 35.10
C ASN A 57 1.50 2.64 36.20
N TYR A 58 2.46 1.75 36.39
CA TYR A 58 2.35 0.66 37.34
C TYR A 58 2.11 1.14 38.79
N GLY A 59 2.76 2.24 39.21
CA GLY A 59 2.58 2.82 40.54
C GLY A 59 1.17 3.35 40.80
N SER A 60 0.39 3.62 39.77
CA SER A 60 -1.01 4.06 39.82
C SER A 60 -2.01 2.92 39.67
N ALA A 61 -1.55 1.72 39.29
CA ALA A 61 -2.41 0.55 39.16
C ALA A 61 -2.93 0.08 40.52
N ILE A 62 -4.09 -0.58 40.54
CA ILE A 62 -4.69 -1.09 41.77
C ILE A 62 -3.90 -2.34 42.21
N PRO A 63 -3.20 -2.28 43.36
CA PRO A 63 -2.44 -3.44 43.84
C PRO A 63 -3.36 -4.52 44.40
N GLY A 64 -3.04 -5.77 44.18
CA GLY A 64 -3.77 -6.90 44.69
C GLY A 64 -5.14 -7.16 44.03
N PHE A 65 -5.40 -6.53 42.90
CA PHE A 65 -6.66 -6.74 42.18
C PHE A 65 -6.80 -8.18 41.66
N GLU A 66 -5.69 -8.85 41.47
CA GLU A 66 -5.60 -10.25 41.00
C GLU A 66 -6.11 -11.23 42.05
N LYS A 67 -6.08 -10.84 43.36
CA LYS A 67 -6.51 -11.71 44.45
C LYS A 67 -7.97 -12.07 44.38
N GLU A 68 -8.31 -13.27 44.79
CA GLU A 68 -9.66 -13.80 44.70
C GLU A 68 -10.67 -12.99 45.52
N GLU A 69 -10.27 -12.49 46.71
CA GLU A 69 -11.11 -11.69 47.60
C GLU A 69 -11.36 -10.25 47.09
N TYR A 70 -10.60 -9.74 46.09
CA TYR A 70 -10.80 -8.43 45.51
C TYR A 70 -11.87 -8.49 44.42
N CYS A 71 -12.99 -7.82 44.61
CA CYS A 71 -14.10 -7.80 43.67
C CYS A 71 -13.86 -6.73 42.59
N CYS A 72 -13.76 -7.14 41.31
CA CYS A 72 -13.62 -6.22 40.17
C CYS A 72 -14.94 -6.08 39.36
N LYS A 73 -16.08 -6.62 39.83
CA LYS A 73 -17.36 -6.62 39.10
C LYS A 73 -17.94 -5.22 38.81
N ASP A 74 -17.52 -4.22 39.60
CA ASP A 74 -17.92 -2.81 39.43
C ASP A 74 -16.93 -1.98 38.59
N TRP A 75 -15.87 -2.60 38.02
CA TRP A 75 -14.94 -1.97 37.12
C TRP A 75 -15.61 -1.66 35.76
N ASP A 76 -14.97 -0.81 34.95
CA ASP A 76 -15.42 -0.53 33.62
C ASP A 76 -15.50 -1.83 32.76
N ASP A 77 -16.28 -1.77 31.71
CA ASP A 77 -16.36 -2.84 30.74
C ASP A 77 -15.51 -2.46 29.51
N ILE A 78 -14.75 -3.41 28.97
CA ILE A 78 -13.97 -3.26 27.73
C ILE A 78 -14.20 -4.46 26.82
N HIS A 79 -14.17 -4.24 25.51
CA HIS A 79 -14.18 -5.33 24.54
C HIS A 79 -12.79 -6.00 24.43
N VAL A 80 -12.77 -7.29 24.29
CA VAL A 80 -11.62 -8.12 23.96
C VAL A 80 -12.06 -9.03 22.78
N PRO A 81 -11.33 -9.06 21.66
CA PRO A 81 -10.08 -8.34 21.40
C PRO A 81 -10.29 -6.86 21.02
N ALA A 82 -9.45 -5.98 21.55
CA ALA A 82 -9.33 -4.59 21.13
C ALA A 82 -8.05 -3.94 21.66
N HIS A 83 -7.56 -2.93 20.97
CA HIS A 83 -6.60 -1.99 21.54
C HIS A 83 -7.31 -1.05 22.50
N ILE A 84 -6.73 -0.76 23.67
CA ILE A 84 -7.35 0.14 24.65
C ILE A 84 -7.54 1.56 24.09
N GLN A 85 -6.67 2.00 23.18
CA GLN A 85 -6.75 3.29 22.51
C GLN A 85 -7.97 3.41 21.59
N MET A 86 -8.43 2.29 21.02
CA MET A 86 -9.65 2.25 20.20
C MET A 86 -10.93 2.20 21.06
N GLU A 87 -10.81 1.80 22.32
CA GLU A 87 -11.89 1.76 23.32
C GLU A 87 -11.98 3.06 24.15
N GLY A 88 -11.13 4.06 23.86
CA GLY A 88 -11.19 5.37 24.50
C GLY A 88 -10.30 5.55 25.74
N TYR A 89 -9.39 4.60 25.99
CA TYR A 89 -8.38 4.71 27.03
C TYR A 89 -7.02 4.99 26.40
N ASP A 90 -6.25 5.95 26.96
CA ASP A 90 -5.02 6.43 26.33
C ASP A 90 -5.29 7.05 24.94
N ALA A 91 -4.26 7.39 24.17
CA ALA A 91 -4.39 7.94 22.80
C ALA A 91 -3.58 7.10 21.81
N PRO A 92 -4.12 6.88 20.60
CA PRO A 92 -3.29 6.40 19.50
C PRO A 92 -2.13 7.38 19.27
N GLN A 93 -0.91 6.86 19.16
CA GLN A 93 0.29 7.67 18.91
C GLN A 93 1.00 7.14 17.68
N TYR A 94 1.23 8.01 16.71
CA TYR A 94 2.00 7.64 15.53
C TYR A 94 3.41 8.25 15.60
N ALA A 95 4.41 7.42 15.56
CA ALA A 95 5.81 7.81 15.45
C ALA A 95 6.55 6.83 14.51
N ASN A 96 7.44 7.37 13.67
CA ASN A 96 8.26 6.63 12.74
C ASN A 96 9.63 6.30 13.39
N VAL A 97 10.67 7.08 13.10
CA VAL A 97 12.07 6.79 13.53
C VAL A 97 12.39 7.11 14.99
N GLN A 98 11.45 7.62 15.76
CA GLN A 98 11.64 8.03 17.13
C GLN A 98 10.82 7.19 18.09
N TYR A 99 11.43 6.82 19.23
CA TYR A 99 10.66 6.12 20.25
C TYR A 99 9.54 7.00 20.82
N PRO A 100 8.39 6.42 21.16
CA PRO A 100 7.22 7.19 21.64
C PRO A 100 7.43 7.93 22.96
N TRP A 101 8.45 7.61 23.71
CA TRP A 101 8.83 8.26 24.97
C TRP A 101 9.89 9.35 24.84
N GLU A 102 10.46 9.56 23.65
CA GLU A 102 11.50 10.56 23.45
C GLU A 102 11.02 11.96 23.82
N GLY A 103 11.91 12.73 24.46
CA GLY A 103 11.61 14.06 24.96
C GLY A 103 10.73 14.11 26.22
N HIS A 104 10.20 12.96 26.68
CA HIS A 104 9.44 12.86 27.92
C HIS A 104 10.24 12.28 29.07
N GLU A 105 11.03 11.24 28.83
CA GLU A 105 11.90 10.59 29.81
C GLU A 105 13.26 10.31 29.17
N ASP A 106 14.33 10.55 29.94
CA ASP A 106 15.71 10.28 29.51
C ASP A 106 16.09 8.87 29.98
N ILE A 107 15.84 7.90 29.10
CA ILE A 107 16.04 6.46 29.37
C ILE A 107 16.98 5.85 28.34
N HIS A 108 17.64 4.76 28.75
CA HIS A 108 18.60 4.01 27.95
C HIS A 108 18.06 2.60 27.61
N PRO A 109 18.59 1.94 26.55
CA PRO A 109 18.16 0.60 26.21
C PRO A 109 18.18 -0.38 27.40
N GLY A 110 17.02 -1.04 27.62
CA GLY A 110 16.74 -1.86 28.79
C GLY A 110 15.97 -1.14 29.91
N GLU A 111 15.95 0.20 29.93
CA GLU A 111 15.08 0.96 30.84
C GLU A 111 13.70 1.16 30.21
N ILE A 112 12.68 1.38 31.03
CA ILE A 112 11.31 1.67 30.58
C ILE A 112 10.81 2.98 31.19
N PRO A 113 9.88 3.69 30.54
CA PRO A 113 9.27 4.90 31.11
C PRO A 113 8.61 4.61 32.44
N GLU A 114 8.84 5.48 33.44
CA GLU A 114 8.27 5.34 34.79
C GLU A 114 7.08 6.30 35.04
N HIS A 115 7.10 7.50 34.45
CA HIS A 115 6.05 8.49 34.64
C HIS A 115 4.82 8.20 33.81
N PHE A 116 5.03 7.76 32.57
CA PHE A 116 3.96 7.40 31.67
C PHE A 116 4.30 6.08 30.95
N ASN A 117 3.79 4.99 31.48
CA ASN A 117 3.81 3.65 30.90
C ASN A 117 2.47 3.00 31.21
N PRO A 118 1.46 3.19 30.35
CA PRO A 118 0.11 2.69 30.58
C PRO A 118 0.06 1.21 30.94
N VAL A 119 -0.76 0.93 31.97
CA VAL A 119 -1.02 -0.43 32.45
C VAL A 119 -2.51 -0.70 32.31
N ALA A 120 -2.85 -1.72 31.58
CA ALA A 120 -4.20 -2.19 31.37
C ALA A 120 -4.47 -3.44 32.22
N SER A 121 -5.31 -3.31 33.25
CA SER A 121 -5.70 -4.43 34.12
C SER A 121 -7.05 -4.97 33.68
N TYR A 122 -7.08 -6.25 33.31
CA TYR A 122 -8.27 -6.98 32.82
C TYR A 122 -8.70 -8.04 33.80
N VAL A 123 -10.00 -8.26 33.91
CA VAL A 123 -10.55 -9.38 34.67
C VAL A 123 -11.70 -10.03 33.91
N LYS A 124 -11.64 -11.35 33.75
CA LYS A 124 -12.73 -12.19 33.24
C LYS A 124 -13.17 -13.17 34.29
N TYR A 125 -14.48 -13.18 34.58
CA TYR A 125 -15.10 -14.21 35.40
C TYR A 125 -15.70 -15.25 34.47
N PHE A 126 -15.36 -16.53 34.65
CA PHE A 126 -15.82 -17.61 33.80
C PHE A 126 -15.98 -18.93 34.57
N GLU A 127 -16.78 -19.82 34.06
CA GLU A 127 -16.86 -21.22 34.49
C GLU A 127 -16.25 -22.11 33.42
N VAL A 128 -15.49 -23.12 33.82
CA VAL A 128 -14.91 -24.08 32.86
C VAL A 128 -16.07 -24.89 32.26
N PRO A 129 -16.22 -24.91 30.90
CA PRO A 129 -17.26 -25.68 30.24
C PRO A 129 -17.28 -27.17 30.70
N GLU A 130 -18.45 -27.79 30.79
CA GLU A 130 -18.63 -29.17 31.26
C GLU A 130 -17.74 -30.15 30.48
N GLU A 131 -17.63 -29.97 29.17
CA GLU A 131 -16.82 -30.80 28.28
C GLU A 131 -15.31 -30.71 28.54
N MET A 132 -14.85 -29.61 29.18
CA MET A 132 -13.44 -29.37 29.50
C MET A 132 -13.07 -29.71 30.94
N GLN A 133 -14.06 -29.95 31.80
CA GLN A 133 -13.81 -30.26 33.22
C GLN A 133 -13.01 -31.56 33.40
N GLY A 134 -12.01 -31.50 34.28
CA GLY A 134 -11.14 -32.65 34.59
C GLY A 134 -10.11 -33.02 33.54
N LYS A 135 -10.02 -32.22 32.45
CA LYS A 135 -8.97 -32.35 31.41
C LYS A 135 -7.84 -31.34 31.66
N ARG A 136 -6.73 -31.53 30.98
CA ARG A 136 -5.70 -30.46 30.89
C ARG A 136 -6.32 -29.24 30.21
N LEU A 137 -6.19 -28.10 30.84
CA LEU A 137 -6.77 -26.84 30.39
C LEU A 137 -5.68 -25.81 30.14
N PHE A 138 -5.79 -25.14 29.03
CA PHE A 138 -4.86 -24.13 28.59
C PHE A 138 -5.61 -22.86 28.23
N ILE A 139 -4.86 -21.72 28.20
CA ILE A 139 -5.34 -20.47 27.66
C ILE A 139 -4.37 -19.97 26.60
N SER A 140 -4.92 -19.41 25.51
CA SER A 140 -4.14 -18.76 24.46
C SER A 140 -4.58 -17.32 24.29
N PHE A 141 -3.60 -16.40 24.37
CA PHE A 141 -3.74 -15.02 23.92
C PHE A 141 -3.03 -14.89 22.59
N GLN A 142 -3.79 -14.69 21.50
CA GLN A 142 -3.25 -14.68 20.14
C GLN A 142 -2.43 -13.40 19.83
N GLY A 143 -2.60 -12.35 20.64
CA GLY A 143 -1.80 -11.12 20.59
C GLY A 143 -2.11 -10.20 21.74
N ALA A 144 -1.07 -9.82 22.47
CA ALA A 144 -1.14 -8.85 23.58
C ALA A 144 0.08 -7.91 23.53
N GLU A 145 -0.15 -6.62 23.43
CA GLU A 145 0.90 -5.63 23.18
C GLU A 145 1.11 -4.76 24.43
N SER A 146 2.34 -4.73 24.98
CA SER A 146 3.56 -5.47 24.66
C SER A 146 3.79 -6.67 25.57
N GLY A 147 3.73 -6.50 26.91
CA GLY A 147 3.95 -7.56 27.88
C GLY A 147 2.68 -7.90 28.65
N ILE A 148 2.43 -9.18 28.92
CA ILE A 148 1.28 -9.67 29.67
C ILE A 148 1.68 -10.51 30.88
N ALA A 149 1.19 -10.14 32.07
CA ALA A 149 1.26 -10.96 33.27
C ALA A 149 -0.12 -11.54 33.59
N LEU A 150 -0.19 -12.82 33.97
CA LEU A 150 -1.41 -13.59 34.11
C LEU A 150 -1.56 -14.22 35.52
N TRP A 151 -2.76 -14.13 36.07
CA TRP A 151 -3.13 -14.78 37.33
C TRP A 151 -4.46 -15.51 37.15
N LEU A 152 -4.60 -16.65 37.80
CA LEU A 152 -5.87 -17.35 37.94
C LEU A 152 -6.18 -17.63 39.41
N ASN A 153 -7.36 -17.18 39.90
CA ASN A 153 -7.78 -17.33 41.30
C ASN A 153 -6.73 -16.81 42.30
N GLY A 154 -6.08 -15.69 42.00
CA GLY A 154 -5.07 -15.06 42.84
C GLY A 154 -3.68 -15.67 42.79
N GLN A 155 -3.45 -16.70 41.96
CA GLN A 155 -2.17 -17.36 41.79
C GLN A 155 -1.51 -16.89 40.51
N PHE A 156 -0.24 -16.50 40.56
CA PHE A 156 0.52 -16.12 39.36
C PHE A 156 0.74 -17.34 38.46
N VAL A 157 0.31 -17.24 37.20
CA VAL A 157 0.42 -18.27 36.18
C VAL A 157 1.69 -18.07 35.35
N GLY A 158 1.89 -16.84 34.86
CA GLY A 158 3.05 -16.58 34.04
C GLY A 158 3.11 -15.18 33.45
N TYR A 159 4.17 -14.96 32.64
CA TYR A 159 4.49 -13.71 31.96
C TYR A 159 4.97 -13.98 30.53
N SER A 160 4.64 -13.09 29.60
CA SER A 160 5.13 -13.16 28.21
C SER A 160 5.28 -11.76 27.63
N GLU A 161 6.35 -11.58 26.85
CA GLU A 161 6.55 -10.48 25.90
C GLU A 161 6.61 -11.07 24.49
N ASP A 162 6.32 -10.38 23.49
CA ASP A 162 6.13 -10.60 22.08
C ASP A 162 4.68 -10.30 21.68
N SER A 163 4.51 -9.13 21.10
CA SER A 163 3.19 -8.57 20.80
C SER A 163 2.41 -9.35 19.74
N PHE A 164 3.06 -10.14 18.88
CA PHE A 164 2.50 -10.58 17.60
C PHE A 164 2.40 -12.10 17.44
N THR A 165 2.90 -12.89 18.39
CA THR A 165 2.73 -14.34 18.42
C THR A 165 1.95 -14.79 19.66
N PRO A 166 1.34 -15.98 19.64
CA PRO A 166 0.53 -16.47 20.76
C PRO A 166 1.31 -16.58 22.08
N SER A 167 0.69 -16.12 23.18
CA SER A 167 1.15 -16.35 24.53
C SER A 167 0.22 -17.37 25.21
N GLU A 168 0.73 -18.58 25.44
CA GLU A 168 -0.06 -19.71 25.96
C GLU A 168 0.40 -20.18 27.32
N PHE A 169 -0.56 -20.57 28.17
CA PHE A 169 -0.30 -20.99 29.54
C PHE A 169 -1.17 -22.20 29.94
N GLU A 170 -0.61 -23.15 30.68
CA GLU A 170 -1.37 -24.24 31.25
C GLU A 170 -2.07 -23.80 32.54
N LEU A 171 -3.37 -23.98 32.60
CA LEU A 171 -4.24 -23.58 33.73
C LEU A 171 -4.67 -24.72 34.62
N THR A 172 -4.36 -25.97 34.29
CA THR A 172 -4.88 -27.19 34.92
C THR A 172 -4.81 -27.18 36.46
N GLU A 173 -3.67 -26.71 37.00
CA GLU A 173 -3.47 -26.68 38.48
C GLU A 173 -4.09 -25.47 39.16
N TYR A 174 -4.57 -24.47 38.42
CA TYR A 174 -5.07 -23.21 38.93
C TYR A 174 -6.58 -23.08 38.92
N VAL A 175 -7.27 -23.89 38.11
CA VAL A 175 -8.74 -23.87 37.98
C VAL A 175 -9.42 -24.50 39.21
N LYS A 176 -10.61 -24.01 39.50
CA LYS A 176 -11.48 -24.58 40.51
C LYS A 176 -12.91 -24.84 40.01
N GLU A 177 -13.71 -25.61 40.70
CA GLU A 177 -15.11 -25.78 40.39
C GLU A 177 -15.91 -24.48 40.62
N GLY A 178 -16.83 -24.17 39.69
CA GLY A 178 -17.62 -22.94 39.67
C GLY A 178 -16.88 -21.73 39.04
N GLU A 179 -17.20 -20.52 39.52
CA GLU A 179 -16.66 -19.25 39.00
C GLU A 179 -15.16 -19.13 39.26
N ASN A 180 -14.40 -18.98 38.17
CA ASN A 180 -12.97 -18.67 38.20
C ASN A 180 -12.75 -17.20 37.91
N LYS A 181 -11.74 -16.60 38.52
CA LYS A 181 -11.30 -15.22 38.28
C LYS A 181 -9.97 -15.24 37.53
N LEU A 182 -10.02 -14.95 36.24
CA LEU A 182 -8.85 -14.71 35.42
C LEU A 182 -8.49 -13.22 35.49
N ALA A 183 -7.27 -12.89 35.86
CA ALA A 183 -6.76 -11.53 35.92
C ALA A 183 -5.54 -11.43 34.99
N ALA A 184 -5.51 -10.42 34.15
CA ALA A 184 -4.36 -10.12 33.30
C ALA A 184 -3.96 -8.66 33.46
N GLN A 185 -2.66 -8.39 33.37
CA GLN A 185 -2.13 -7.03 33.36
C GLN A 185 -1.23 -6.86 32.16
N VAL A 186 -1.58 -5.92 31.27
CA VAL A 186 -0.82 -5.64 30.04
C VAL A 186 -0.07 -4.33 30.21
N PHE A 187 1.22 -4.36 29.94
CA PHE A 187 2.13 -3.22 30.00
C PHE A 187 2.38 -2.69 28.58
N LYS A 188 2.19 -1.38 28.39
CA LYS A 188 2.37 -0.78 27.06
C LYS A 188 3.83 -0.87 26.62
N TRP A 189 4.78 -0.61 27.51
CA TRP A 189 6.19 -0.70 27.23
C TRP A 189 6.92 -1.57 28.24
N THR A 190 7.78 -2.42 27.70
CA THR A 190 8.66 -3.34 28.41
C THR A 190 10.08 -3.17 27.87
N ALA A 191 11.06 -3.93 28.39
CA ALA A 191 12.40 -3.95 27.82
C ALA A 191 12.37 -4.33 26.33
N SER A 192 11.50 -5.26 25.94
CA SER A 192 11.31 -5.67 24.55
C SER A 192 10.86 -4.56 23.61
N SER A 193 10.21 -3.52 24.13
CA SER A 193 9.71 -2.40 23.31
C SER A 193 10.82 -1.61 22.62
N TRP A 194 12.07 -1.71 23.09
CA TRP A 194 13.22 -1.19 22.36
C TRP A 194 13.48 -1.89 21.02
N CYS A 195 12.92 -3.06 20.83
CA CYS A 195 12.97 -3.84 19.60
C CYS A 195 11.58 -3.95 18.92
N GLU A 196 10.65 -3.08 19.27
CA GLU A 196 9.31 -2.95 18.68
C GLU A 196 9.06 -1.49 18.26
N ASP A 197 10.02 -0.90 17.54
CA ASP A 197 10.00 0.51 17.10
C ASP A 197 9.53 0.67 15.65
N GLN A 198 8.62 -0.18 15.20
CA GLN A 198 8.07 -0.15 13.86
C GLN A 198 7.39 1.18 13.54
N ASP A 199 7.42 1.56 12.25
CA ASP A 199 6.73 2.72 11.70
C ASP A 199 5.22 2.50 11.66
N PHE A 200 4.56 2.66 12.80
CA PHE A 200 3.12 2.41 12.95
C PHE A 200 2.50 3.15 14.14
N PHE A 201 1.18 3.09 14.23
CA PHE A 201 0.50 3.53 15.44
C PHE A 201 0.86 2.68 16.65
N ARG A 202 1.24 3.30 17.76
CA ARG A 202 1.59 2.68 19.04
C ARG A 202 0.32 2.41 19.82
N PHE A 203 -0.06 1.15 19.85
CA PHE A 203 -1.21 0.68 20.62
C PHE A 203 -0.79 -0.11 21.86
N SER A 204 -1.78 -0.66 22.56
CA SER A 204 -1.59 -1.64 23.63
C SER A 204 -2.90 -2.34 23.96
N GLY A 205 -2.82 -3.45 24.70
CA GLY A 205 -3.97 -4.24 25.13
C GLY A 205 -4.00 -5.64 24.52
N ILE A 206 -5.08 -6.37 24.79
CA ILE A 206 -5.34 -7.70 24.25
C ILE A 206 -6.12 -7.51 22.95
N TYR A 207 -5.44 -7.55 21.83
CA TYR A 207 -6.01 -7.11 20.54
C TYR A 207 -6.30 -8.24 19.54
N ARG A 208 -5.87 -9.47 19.82
CA ARG A 208 -6.28 -10.68 19.10
C ARG A 208 -7.05 -11.61 20.03
N ASP A 209 -7.64 -12.66 19.48
CA ASP A 209 -8.52 -13.59 20.18
C ASP A 209 -7.93 -14.19 21.44
N VAL A 210 -8.80 -14.45 22.43
CA VAL A 210 -8.48 -15.18 23.66
C VAL A 210 -9.43 -16.35 23.79
N TYR A 211 -8.88 -17.54 23.98
CA TYR A 211 -9.70 -18.73 24.20
C TYR A 211 -9.04 -19.71 25.16
N LEU A 212 -9.91 -20.47 25.86
CA LEU A 212 -9.49 -21.68 26.54
C LEU A 212 -9.43 -22.83 25.55
N TYR A 213 -8.51 -23.75 25.75
CA TYR A 213 -8.52 -25.00 25.01
C TYR A 213 -8.12 -26.19 25.87
N THR A 214 -8.54 -27.35 25.44
CA THR A 214 -8.20 -28.64 26.06
C THR A 214 -7.68 -29.57 24.98
N VAL A 215 -7.01 -30.61 25.40
CA VAL A 215 -6.44 -31.61 24.50
C VAL A 215 -6.95 -33.02 24.88
N PRO A 216 -7.10 -33.94 23.92
CA PRO A 216 -7.43 -35.34 24.21
C PRO A 216 -6.25 -36.08 24.88
N GLU A 217 -6.45 -37.35 25.25
CA GLU A 217 -5.41 -38.19 25.85
C GLU A 217 -4.19 -38.37 24.98
N VAL A 218 -4.39 -38.55 23.68
CA VAL A 218 -3.32 -38.55 22.67
C VAL A 218 -3.52 -37.35 21.78
N HIS A 219 -2.60 -36.42 21.85
CA HIS A 219 -2.63 -35.12 21.16
C HIS A 219 -1.33 -34.86 20.43
N VAL A 220 -1.41 -34.37 19.19
CA VAL A 220 -0.29 -33.86 18.44
C VAL A 220 -0.05 -32.40 18.86
N TYR A 221 0.92 -32.18 19.72
CA TYR A 221 1.29 -30.86 20.23
C TYR A 221 1.93 -29.97 19.18
N ASP A 222 2.83 -30.57 18.38
CA ASP A 222 3.53 -29.87 17.28
C ASP A 222 3.53 -30.70 16.02
N LEU A 223 3.28 -30.02 14.90
CA LEU A 223 3.20 -30.60 13.56
C LEU A 223 4.10 -29.83 12.61
N GLN A 224 4.97 -30.56 11.87
CA GLN A 224 5.71 -29.96 10.75
C GLN A 224 5.45 -30.80 9.48
N ILE A 225 5.13 -30.10 8.39
CA ILE A 225 4.86 -30.69 7.08
C ILE A 225 5.86 -30.10 6.07
N ARG A 226 6.61 -30.99 5.41
CA ARG A 226 7.48 -30.62 4.29
C ARG A 226 7.06 -31.37 3.05
N ALA A 227 6.71 -30.64 2.00
CA ALA A 227 6.21 -31.18 0.74
C ALA A 227 7.11 -30.65 -0.40
N ILE A 228 8.25 -31.31 -0.61
CA ILE A 228 9.34 -30.80 -1.45
C ILE A 228 9.51 -31.67 -2.68
N PRO A 229 9.23 -31.15 -3.89
CA PRO A 229 9.56 -31.80 -5.16
C PRO A 229 11.05 -32.03 -5.34
N ASP A 230 11.43 -33.09 -6.03
CA ASP A 230 12.80 -33.34 -6.44
C ASP A 230 13.26 -32.31 -7.50
N GLU A 231 14.54 -32.34 -7.88
CA GLU A 231 15.08 -31.39 -8.87
C GLU A 231 14.45 -31.55 -10.26
N THR A 232 13.89 -32.70 -10.55
CA THR A 232 13.22 -33.00 -11.85
C THR A 232 11.76 -32.64 -11.84
N LEU A 233 11.19 -32.34 -10.66
CA LEU A 233 9.77 -32.08 -10.41
C LEU A 233 8.85 -33.24 -10.76
N SER A 234 9.40 -34.44 -11.00
CA SER A 234 8.65 -35.64 -11.36
C SER A 234 8.17 -36.43 -10.14
N ALA A 235 8.76 -36.17 -8.98
CA ALA A 235 8.34 -36.73 -7.71
C ALA A 235 8.56 -35.73 -6.59
N ALA A 236 7.88 -35.93 -5.46
CA ALA A 236 8.12 -35.13 -4.26
C ALA A 236 8.24 -36.01 -3.03
N ALA A 237 9.00 -35.53 -2.03
CA ALA A 237 8.96 -36.08 -0.68
C ALA A 237 7.87 -35.33 0.12
N LEU A 238 6.96 -36.05 0.73
CA LEU A 238 6.11 -35.56 1.81
C LEU A 238 6.69 -36.09 3.11
N GLU A 239 7.20 -35.20 3.94
CA GLU A 239 7.68 -35.52 5.29
C GLU A 239 6.76 -34.89 6.31
N ILE A 240 6.29 -35.67 7.27
CA ILE A 240 5.47 -35.21 8.40
C ILE A 240 6.21 -35.55 9.67
N ARG A 241 6.49 -34.53 10.49
CA ARG A 241 7.05 -34.68 11.84
C ARG A 241 5.95 -34.32 12.84
N THR A 242 5.76 -35.19 13.81
CA THR A 242 4.80 -34.98 14.92
C THR A 242 5.54 -35.02 16.25
N ASN A 243 5.05 -34.26 17.21
CA ASN A 243 5.46 -34.37 18.60
C ASN A 243 4.19 -34.57 19.47
N THR A 244 4.18 -35.68 20.24
CA THR A 244 3.03 -36.06 21.05
C THR A 244 3.41 -36.28 22.50
N TRP A 245 2.49 -36.06 23.42
CA TRP A 245 2.72 -36.31 24.86
C TRP A 245 2.40 -37.72 25.32
N SER A 246 1.66 -38.49 24.47
CA SER A 246 1.21 -39.83 24.79
C SER A 246 1.35 -40.76 23.57
N LYS A 247 1.37 -42.04 23.79
CA LYS A 247 1.43 -43.04 22.72
C LYS A 247 0.08 -43.27 22.04
N GLY A 248 0.14 -43.54 20.76
CA GLY A 248 -1.06 -43.77 19.98
C GLY A 248 -0.77 -44.25 18.55
N GLU A 249 -1.71 -44.09 17.69
CA GLU A 249 -1.61 -44.37 16.25
C GLU A 249 -2.19 -43.20 15.45
N VAL A 250 -1.56 -42.84 14.34
CA VAL A 250 -2.11 -41.87 13.37
C VAL A 250 -2.43 -42.57 12.06
N LYS A 251 -3.65 -42.34 11.54
CA LYS A 251 -4.00 -42.60 10.16
C LYS A 251 -3.84 -41.32 9.35
N ILE A 252 -3.02 -41.37 8.32
CA ILE A 252 -2.68 -40.25 7.45
C ILE A 252 -3.32 -40.48 6.10
N THR A 253 -4.11 -39.51 5.64
CA THR A 253 -4.73 -39.51 4.31
C THR A 253 -4.38 -38.22 3.58
N LEU A 254 -3.66 -38.32 2.45
CA LEU A 254 -3.44 -37.22 1.52
C LEU A 254 -4.33 -37.43 0.31
N SER A 255 -5.11 -36.40 -0.07
CA SER A 255 -5.98 -36.47 -1.24
C SER A 255 -5.86 -35.21 -2.10
N LYS A 256 -6.20 -35.33 -3.39
CA LYS A 256 -6.28 -34.22 -4.34
C LYS A 256 -7.58 -34.35 -5.12
N ASP A 257 -8.40 -33.31 -5.09
CA ASP A 257 -9.71 -33.24 -5.77
C ASP A 257 -10.62 -34.44 -5.47
N GLY A 258 -10.52 -34.94 -4.24
CA GLY A 258 -11.28 -36.08 -3.75
C GLY A 258 -10.67 -37.49 -4.07
N GLU A 259 -9.56 -37.53 -4.80
CA GLU A 259 -8.81 -38.78 -5.04
C GLU A 259 -7.72 -38.97 -4.00
N THR A 260 -7.68 -40.17 -3.36
CA THR A 260 -6.66 -40.51 -2.37
C THR A 260 -5.32 -40.78 -3.04
N VAL A 261 -4.29 -40.03 -2.60
CA VAL A 261 -2.90 -40.16 -3.07
C VAL A 261 -2.07 -41.01 -2.12
N ILE A 262 -2.25 -40.82 -0.81
CA ILE A 262 -1.61 -41.60 0.26
C ILE A 262 -2.67 -41.95 1.29
N GLU A 263 -2.66 -43.23 1.74
CA GLU A 263 -3.36 -43.66 2.95
C GLU A 263 -2.43 -44.62 3.70
N ASP A 264 -2.08 -44.30 4.93
CA ASP A 264 -1.15 -45.08 5.74
C ASP A 264 -1.46 -44.94 7.23
N LYS A 265 -0.99 -45.89 8.04
CA LYS A 265 -1.09 -45.85 9.50
C LYS A 265 0.30 -45.97 10.11
N LYS A 266 0.55 -45.16 11.12
CA LYS A 266 1.83 -45.08 11.82
C LYS A 266 1.63 -45.05 13.33
N ALA A 267 2.62 -45.52 14.09
CA ALA A 267 2.65 -45.37 15.53
C ALA A 267 3.03 -43.92 15.90
N LEU A 268 2.51 -43.43 17.02
CA LEU A 268 2.88 -42.18 17.67
C LEU A 268 3.53 -42.50 19.02
N ASP A 269 4.76 -41.98 19.24
CA ASP A 269 5.48 -42.09 20.54
C ASP A 269 6.51 -40.94 20.70
N GLY A 270 6.05 -39.79 21.18
CA GLY A 270 6.87 -38.62 21.29
C GLY A 270 7.16 -37.96 19.93
N GLU A 271 8.42 -37.76 19.58
CA GLU A 271 8.81 -37.16 18.29
C GLU A 271 8.98 -38.25 17.24
N GLU A 272 8.18 -38.21 16.19
CA GLU A 272 8.22 -39.17 15.08
C GLU A 272 8.31 -38.45 13.72
N ILE A 273 8.96 -39.09 12.75
CA ILE A 273 9.10 -38.57 11.39
C ILE A 273 8.62 -39.63 10.41
N TYR A 274 7.68 -39.30 9.56
CA TYR A 274 7.14 -40.12 8.51
C TYR A 274 7.45 -39.52 7.15
N ALA A 275 7.75 -40.34 6.16
CA ALA A 275 8.05 -39.90 4.81
C ALA A 275 7.39 -40.77 3.74
N TRP A 276 6.85 -40.13 2.73
CA TRP A 276 6.26 -40.79 1.55
C TRP A 276 6.80 -40.13 0.27
N LYS A 277 6.77 -40.88 -0.79
CA LYS A 277 7.03 -40.38 -2.15
C LYS A 277 5.69 -40.13 -2.87
N VAL A 278 5.51 -38.96 -3.42
CA VAL A 278 4.38 -38.60 -4.28
C VAL A 278 4.89 -38.49 -5.71
N GLU A 279 4.36 -39.31 -6.59
CA GLU A 279 4.76 -39.29 -8.01
C GLU A 279 3.92 -38.24 -8.76
N ASN A 280 4.59 -37.46 -9.62
CA ASN A 280 4.00 -36.40 -10.45
C ASN A 280 3.07 -35.47 -9.65
N PRO A 281 3.57 -34.81 -8.59
CA PRO A 281 2.76 -33.91 -7.77
C PRO A 281 2.27 -32.74 -8.60
N VAL A 282 1.03 -32.28 -8.34
CA VAL A 282 0.56 -30.97 -8.84
C VAL A 282 1.19 -29.89 -7.98
N LEU A 283 1.93 -29.00 -8.61
CA LEU A 283 2.75 -28.02 -7.90
C LEU A 283 1.96 -26.77 -7.54
N TRP A 284 2.30 -26.19 -6.40
CA TRP A 284 1.77 -24.91 -5.93
C TRP A 284 2.59 -23.73 -6.48
N SER A 285 1.89 -22.66 -6.89
CA SER A 285 2.48 -21.36 -7.22
C SER A 285 1.43 -20.24 -7.06
N ALA A 286 1.87 -18.97 -7.05
CA ALA A 286 0.93 -17.83 -7.02
C ALA A 286 0.07 -17.74 -8.30
N GLU A 287 0.50 -18.30 -9.41
CA GLU A 287 -0.26 -18.34 -10.68
C GLU A 287 -1.32 -19.44 -10.67
N ASP A 288 -1.01 -20.56 -10.02
CA ASP A 288 -1.88 -21.74 -9.89
C ASP A 288 -1.70 -22.35 -8.49
N PRO A 289 -2.46 -21.87 -7.48
CA PRO A 289 -2.29 -22.27 -6.08
C PRO A 289 -2.93 -23.62 -5.77
N GLN A 290 -2.33 -24.71 -6.26
CA GLN A 290 -2.81 -26.06 -6.10
C GLN A 290 -2.48 -26.63 -4.70
N LEU A 291 -3.50 -26.92 -3.91
CA LEU A 291 -3.36 -27.49 -2.58
C LEU A 291 -3.94 -28.91 -2.54
N TYR A 292 -3.31 -29.75 -1.75
CA TYR A 292 -3.79 -31.08 -1.37
C TYR A 292 -4.47 -31.01 0.00
N ASP A 293 -5.42 -31.91 0.24
CA ASP A 293 -6.04 -32.11 1.54
C ASP A 293 -5.31 -33.23 2.29
N LEU A 294 -4.69 -32.90 3.41
CA LEU A 294 -4.10 -33.80 4.36
C LEU A 294 -5.04 -33.94 5.55
N THR A 295 -5.42 -35.17 5.91
CA THR A 295 -6.20 -35.46 7.12
C THR A 295 -5.41 -36.44 7.97
N MET A 296 -5.23 -36.11 9.24
CA MET A 296 -4.62 -36.96 10.25
C MET A 296 -5.70 -37.34 11.28
N GLU A 297 -5.99 -38.61 11.41
CA GLU A 297 -6.89 -39.18 12.42
C GLU A 297 -6.04 -39.84 13.51
N ILE A 298 -6.12 -39.33 14.74
CA ILE A 298 -5.31 -39.76 15.88
C ILE A 298 -6.11 -40.71 16.75
N TYR A 299 -5.53 -41.85 17.08
CA TYR A 299 -6.15 -42.89 17.88
C TYR A 299 -5.31 -43.23 19.11
N ASN A 300 -5.95 -43.55 20.21
CA ASN A 300 -5.29 -44.12 21.40
C ASN A 300 -4.94 -45.58 21.22
N GLU A 301 -4.23 -46.18 22.17
CA GLU A 301 -3.85 -47.60 22.15
C GLU A 301 -5.08 -48.57 22.14
N SER A 302 -6.25 -48.11 22.53
CA SER A 302 -7.51 -48.86 22.48
C SER A 302 -8.18 -48.78 21.09
N GLY A 303 -7.67 -47.98 20.16
CA GLY A 303 -8.23 -47.74 18.83
C GLY A 303 -9.38 -46.72 18.83
N GLU A 304 -9.54 -45.92 19.87
CA GLU A 304 -10.56 -44.85 19.94
C GLU A 304 -10.01 -43.57 19.32
N LEU A 305 -10.81 -42.94 18.44
CA LEU A 305 -10.47 -41.66 17.84
C LEU A 305 -10.34 -40.57 18.91
N GLN A 306 -9.23 -39.83 18.87
CA GLN A 306 -8.89 -38.79 19.82
C GLN A 306 -9.08 -37.41 19.22
N GLU A 307 -8.54 -37.20 18.02
CA GLU A 307 -8.65 -35.95 17.27
C GLU A 307 -8.49 -36.16 15.77
N VAL A 308 -8.98 -35.20 14.99
CA VAL A 308 -8.81 -35.09 13.55
C VAL A 308 -8.14 -33.75 13.23
N ILE A 309 -7.04 -33.78 12.50
CA ILE A 309 -6.25 -32.61 12.09
C ILE A 309 -6.30 -32.48 10.57
N PRO A 310 -7.10 -31.59 10.00
CA PRO A 310 -7.03 -31.26 8.59
C PRO A 310 -5.93 -30.22 8.33
N GLN A 311 -5.19 -30.39 7.22
CA GLN A 311 -4.18 -29.44 6.77
C GLN A 311 -4.24 -29.29 5.26
N LYS A 312 -3.92 -28.10 4.75
CA LYS A 312 -3.68 -27.86 3.32
C LYS A 312 -2.18 -27.99 3.03
N VAL A 313 -1.83 -28.71 1.96
CA VAL A 313 -0.44 -28.97 1.60
C VAL A 313 -0.15 -28.53 0.17
N GLY A 314 0.78 -27.60 0.00
CA GLY A 314 1.26 -27.14 -1.31
C GLY A 314 2.64 -27.72 -1.61
N PHE A 315 2.75 -28.48 -2.70
CA PHE A 315 4.04 -28.99 -3.17
C PHE A 315 4.77 -27.91 -3.97
N ARG A 316 5.91 -27.43 -3.46
CA ARG A 316 6.75 -26.46 -4.14
C ARG A 316 8.21 -26.62 -3.77
N ARG A 317 9.10 -26.28 -4.72
CA ARG A 317 10.54 -26.20 -4.50
C ARG A 317 11.00 -24.76 -4.69
N PHE A 318 11.46 -24.13 -3.61
CA PHE A 318 12.06 -22.80 -3.64
C PHE A 318 13.51 -22.89 -3.21
N GLU A 319 14.41 -22.37 -4.04
CA GLU A 319 15.84 -22.51 -3.79
C GLU A 319 16.67 -21.41 -4.46
N MET A 320 17.87 -21.20 -3.95
CA MET A 320 18.91 -20.41 -4.61
C MET A 320 19.69 -21.28 -5.60
N LYS A 321 19.71 -20.88 -6.87
CA LYS A 321 20.46 -21.57 -7.91
C LYS A 321 21.25 -20.55 -8.74
N ASP A 322 22.59 -20.70 -8.76
CA ASP A 322 23.51 -19.81 -9.47
C ASP A 322 23.34 -18.32 -9.12
N GLY A 323 23.03 -18.02 -7.83
CA GLY A 323 22.75 -16.67 -7.33
C GLY A 323 21.42 -16.08 -7.82
N ILE A 324 20.45 -16.92 -8.15
CA ILE A 324 19.10 -16.56 -8.56
C ILE A 324 18.09 -17.36 -7.74
N MET A 325 17.07 -16.71 -7.19
CA MET A 325 15.96 -17.37 -6.52
C MET A 325 15.04 -18.01 -7.56
N THR A 326 14.75 -19.29 -7.37
CA THR A 326 13.89 -20.05 -8.29
C THR A 326 12.75 -20.72 -7.52
N LEU A 327 11.57 -20.70 -8.12
CA LEU A 327 10.41 -21.48 -7.69
C LEU A 327 10.11 -22.55 -8.75
N ASN A 328 10.04 -23.81 -8.33
CA ASN A 328 9.80 -24.93 -9.23
C ASN A 328 10.69 -24.87 -10.50
N GLY A 329 11.98 -24.54 -10.28
CA GLY A 329 13.00 -24.44 -11.32
C GLY A 329 12.90 -23.22 -12.24
N LYS A 330 12.04 -22.24 -11.95
CA LYS A 330 11.89 -21.00 -12.73
C LYS A 330 12.30 -19.78 -11.89
N ARG A 331 13.02 -18.82 -12.53
CA ARG A 331 13.38 -17.56 -11.90
C ARG A 331 12.13 -16.81 -11.47
N ILE A 332 12.00 -16.53 -10.17
CA ILE A 332 10.90 -15.73 -9.62
C ILE A 332 11.19 -14.23 -9.72
N VAL A 333 10.13 -13.44 -9.88
CA VAL A 333 10.16 -11.98 -9.73
C VAL A 333 9.07 -11.57 -8.74
N PHE A 334 9.47 -10.91 -7.66
CA PHE A 334 8.53 -10.38 -6.69
C PHE A 334 7.87 -9.10 -7.22
N LYS A 335 6.56 -9.12 -7.32
CA LYS A 335 5.66 -8.00 -7.60
C LYS A 335 4.90 -7.72 -6.32
N GLY A 336 5.67 -7.28 -5.34
CA GLY A 336 5.28 -7.31 -3.95
C GLY A 336 4.75 -5.99 -3.42
N VAL A 337 4.19 -6.07 -2.22
CA VAL A 337 3.80 -4.95 -1.39
C VAL A 337 4.11 -5.26 0.07
N ASN A 338 4.58 -4.27 0.81
CA ASN A 338 4.66 -4.32 2.26
C ASN A 338 3.25 -4.16 2.82
N ARG A 339 2.88 -4.94 3.84
CA ARG A 339 1.55 -4.88 4.42
C ARG A 339 1.61 -4.79 5.93
N HIS A 340 1.23 -3.63 6.47
CA HIS A 340 0.83 -3.53 7.88
C HIS A 340 -0.53 -4.18 8.09
N GLU A 341 -0.69 -4.93 9.18
CA GLU A 341 -1.97 -5.44 9.61
C GLU A 341 -2.74 -4.31 10.28
N PHE A 342 -3.61 -3.61 9.53
CA PHE A 342 -4.26 -2.39 9.99
C PHE A 342 -5.70 -2.24 9.50
N SER A 343 -6.56 -1.77 10.41
CA SER A 343 -7.95 -1.34 10.15
C SER A 343 -8.19 0.04 10.74
N SER A 344 -8.82 0.92 9.99
CA SER A 344 -9.20 2.26 10.47
C SER A 344 -10.24 2.26 11.60
N VAL A 345 -10.85 1.10 11.87
CA VAL A 345 -11.90 0.93 12.89
C VAL A 345 -11.34 0.31 14.16
N SER A 346 -10.44 -0.66 14.02
CA SER A 346 -10.01 -1.55 15.11
C SER A 346 -8.49 -1.64 15.29
N GLY A 347 -7.70 -0.78 14.62
CA GLY A 347 -6.25 -0.82 14.70
C GLY A 347 -5.67 -2.09 14.07
N ARG A 348 -4.83 -2.85 14.78
CA ARG A 348 -4.24 -4.10 14.27
C ARG A 348 -5.11 -5.35 14.44
N HIS A 349 -6.33 -5.21 14.92
CA HIS A 349 -7.32 -6.28 14.86
C HIS A 349 -8.07 -6.21 13.53
N VAL A 350 -7.68 -7.04 12.54
CA VAL A 350 -8.24 -7.02 11.19
C VAL A 350 -9.18 -8.21 11.01
N SER A 351 -10.40 -7.96 10.56
CA SER A 351 -11.41 -9.00 10.34
C SER A 351 -11.10 -9.85 9.12
N GLU A 352 -11.64 -11.08 9.07
CA GLU A 352 -11.54 -11.96 7.90
C GLU A 352 -12.09 -11.29 6.63
N GLU A 353 -13.18 -10.51 6.73
CA GLU A 353 -13.74 -9.78 5.60
C GLU A 353 -12.74 -8.78 5.02
N GLU A 354 -12.03 -8.04 5.87
CA GLU A 354 -11.00 -7.09 5.47
C GLU A 354 -9.80 -7.82 4.86
N LEU A 355 -9.32 -8.92 5.45
CA LEU A 355 -8.24 -9.74 4.91
C LEU A 355 -8.57 -10.26 3.51
N ARG A 356 -9.76 -10.83 3.33
CA ARG A 356 -10.21 -11.32 2.01
C ARG A 356 -10.38 -10.18 1.00
N LYS A 357 -10.80 -9.00 1.43
CA LYS A 357 -10.88 -7.81 0.58
C LYS A 357 -9.50 -7.37 0.11
N ASP A 358 -8.51 -7.31 1.00
CA ASP A 358 -7.14 -6.97 0.68
C ASP A 358 -6.56 -7.92 -0.36
N LEU A 359 -6.63 -9.21 -0.13
CA LEU A 359 -6.10 -10.23 -1.04
C LEU A 359 -6.77 -10.20 -2.42
N LYS A 360 -8.09 -9.94 -2.47
CA LYS A 360 -8.80 -9.74 -3.73
C LYS A 360 -8.27 -8.54 -4.49
N ILE A 361 -8.13 -7.40 -3.84
CA ILE A 361 -7.60 -6.17 -4.46
C ILE A 361 -6.17 -6.41 -4.94
N MET A 362 -5.32 -7.06 -4.15
CA MET A 362 -3.95 -7.39 -4.54
C MET A 362 -3.93 -8.25 -5.80
N LYS A 363 -4.64 -9.38 -5.83
CA LYS A 363 -4.70 -10.28 -6.99
C LYS A 363 -5.32 -9.61 -8.22
N GLN A 364 -6.35 -8.79 -8.06
CA GLN A 364 -6.98 -8.03 -9.14
C GLN A 364 -6.04 -6.99 -9.77
N ASN A 365 -4.99 -6.61 -9.05
CA ASN A 365 -3.99 -5.65 -9.49
C ASN A 365 -2.60 -6.26 -9.69
N ASN A 366 -2.53 -7.58 -9.93
CA ASN A 366 -1.33 -8.33 -10.30
C ASN A 366 -0.23 -8.36 -9.23
N ILE A 367 -0.53 -8.04 -7.98
CA ILE A 367 0.38 -8.21 -6.86
C ILE A 367 0.49 -9.71 -6.56
N ASN A 368 1.71 -10.23 -6.49
CA ASN A 368 1.97 -11.66 -6.28
C ASN A 368 2.65 -11.97 -4.95
N ALA A 369 3.06 -10.96 -4.19
CA ALA A 369 3.82 -11.16 -2.96
C ALA A 369 3.47 -10.12 -1.88
N ILE A 370 3.59 -10.55 -0.62
CA ILE A 370 3.47 -9.72 0.59
C ILE A 370 4.74 -9.89 1.43
N ARG A 371 5.24 -8.79 2.01
CA ARG A 371 6.12 -8.81 3.17
C ARG A 371 5.31 -8.38 4.38
N THR A 372 5.28 -9.19 5.43
CA THR A 372 4.58 -8.87 6.69
C THR A 372 5.41 -7.86 7.48
N CYS A 373 5.28 -6.59 7.14
CA CYS A 373 6.10 -5.53 7.72
C CYS A 373 5.55 -5.08 9.09
N HIS A 374 6.27 -5.10 10.16
CA HIS A 374 7.55 -5.73 10.40
C HIS A 374 7.37 -6.67 11.60
N TYR A 375 6.42 -7.59 11.47
CA TYR A 375 5.97 -8.52 12.51
C TYR A 375 5.08 -9.63 11.90
N PRO A 376 4.92 -10.78 12.58
CA PRO A 376 3.98 -11.80 12.13
C PRO A 376 2.53 -11.32 12.20
N ASP A 377 1.81 -11.43 11.08
CA ASP A 377 0.37 -11.15 11.01
C ASP A 377 -0.46 -12.22 11.74
N ALA A 378 -1.79 -12.04 11.85
CA ALA A 378 -2.69 -13.05 12.36
C ALA A 378 -2.66 -14.32 11.49
N SER A 379 -2.77 -15.53 12.11
CA SER A 379 -2.61 -16.83 11.41
C SER A 379 -3.45 -16.97 10.15
N LEU A 380 -4.65 -16.41 10.12
CA LEU A 380 -5.56 -16.55 8.98
C LEU A 380 -4.99 -16.01 7.65
N ILE A 381 -4.14 -14.98 7.66
CA ILE A 381 -3.58 -14.43 6.41
C ILE A 381 -2.71 -15.44 5.68
N TYR A 382 -1.98 -16.30 6.41
CA TYR A 382 -1.11 -17.32 5.83
C TYR A 382 -1.92 -18.40 5.12
N GLU A 383 -3.02 -18.90 5.74
CA GLU A 383 -3.96 -19.81 5.10
C GLU A 383 -4.56 -19.21 3.83
N LEU A 384 -4.97 -17.96 3.91
CA LEU A 384 -5.53 -17.24 2.77
C LEU A 384 -4.50 -17.01 1.65
N CYS A 385 -3.24 -16.75 1.98
CA CYS A 385 -2.16 -16.63 0.99
C CYS A 385 -1.86 -17.95 0.31
N ASP A 386 -1.94 -19.08 1.02
CA ASP A 386 -1.86 -20.42 0.42
C ASP A 386 -3.00 -20.63 -0.60
N GLU A 387 -4.24 -20.23 -0.24
CA GLU A 387 -5.45 -20.40 -1.07
C GLU A 387 -5.48 -19.45 -2.29
N TYR A 388 -5.16 -18.18 -2.09
CA TYR A 388 -5.21 -17.15 -3.14
C TYR A 388 -4.00 -17.19 -4.07
N GLY A 389 -2.90 -17.80 -3.64
CA GLY A 389 -1.63 -17.81 -4.34
C GLY A 389 -0.92 -16.47 -4.24
N ILE A 390 -0.40 -16.17 -3.06
CA ILE A 390 0.44 -14.99 -2.80
C ILE A 390 1.70 -15.47 -2.09
N TYR A 391 2.87 -15.10 -2.60
CA TYR A 391 4.16 -15.39 -1.97
C TYR A 391 4.34 -14.51 -0.73
N MET A 392 5.03 -15.03 0.29
CA MET A 392 5.24 -14.27 1.53
C MET A 392 6.71 -14.25 1.93
N ILE A 393 7.14 -13.07 2.37
CA ILE A 393 8.26 -12.90 3.30
C ILE A 393 7.63 -12.73 4.67
N ASP A 394 7.83 -13.70 5.55
CA ASP A 394 7.33 -13.65 6.92
C ASP A 394 8.40 -13.08 7.82
N GLU A 395 8.07 -12.00 8.55
CA GLU A 395 9.08 -11.18 9.23
C GLU A 395 8.95 -11.22 10.73
N THR A 396 10.07 -11.45 11.40
CA THR A 396 10.18 -11.46 12.87
C THR A 396 9.86 -10.08 13.43
N ASN A 397 9.17 -10.02 14.55
CA ASN A 397 8.89 -8.80 15.31
C ASN A 397 10.21 -8.20 15.84
N LEU A 398 10.86 -7.41 15.01
CA LEU A 398 12.09 -6.70 15.32
C LEU A 398 12.20 -5.43 14.50
N GLU A 399 12.22 -4.30 15.20
CA GLU A 399 12.69 -3.00 14.70
C GLU A 399 13.23 -2.17 15.87
N SER A 400 14.35 -1.48 15.65
CA SER A 400 14.98 -0.64 16.67
C SER A 400 15.57 0.65 16.08
N HIS A 401 14.85 1.23 15.10
CA HIS A 401 15.32 2.34 14.26
C HIS A 401 15.84 3.52 15.09
N GLY A 402 15.09 4.00 16.09
CA GLY A 402 15.48 5.11 16.95
C GLY A 402 16.76 4.86 17.74
N SER A 403 17.17 3.60 17.91
CA SER A 403 18.40 3.28 18.64
C SER A 403 19.69 3.51 17.83
N TRP A 404 19.63 3.54 16.51
CA TRP A 404 20.82 3.60 15.66
C TRP A 404 20.85 4.75 14.65
N ASP A 405 19.74 5.44 14.39
CA ASP A 405 19.69 6.54 13.41
C ASP A 405 20.80 7.59 13.66
N ILE A 406 20.96 8.05 14.90
CA ILE A 406 22.04 8.96 15.28
C ILE A 406 23.42 8.27 15.19
N ALA A 407 23.50 6.96 15.45
CA ALA A 407 24.76 6.22 15.45
C ALA A 407 25.43 6.20 14.07
N GLU A 408 24.67 6.24 13.00
CA GLU A 408 25.22 6.36 11.64
C GLU A 408 26.09 7.61 11.47
N PHE A 409 25.71 8.71 12.08
CA PHE A 409 26.45 9.98 12.02
C PHE A 409 27.55 10.08 13.08
N THR A 410 27.25 9.71 14.31
CA THR A 410 28.16 9.84 15.45
C THR A 410 29.21 8.73 15.53
N LYS A 411 28.90 7.55 14.95
CA LYS A 411 29.68 6.31 15.09
C LYS A 411 29.76 5.84 16.55
N ASP A 412 28.80 6.21 17.38
CA ASP A 412 28.62 5.72 18.73
C ASP A 412 27.50 4.68 18.74
N TYR A 413 27.87 3.41 18.92
CA TYR A 413 26.98 2.25 18.89
C TYR A 413 26.54 1.79 20.29
N THR A 414 26.81 2.57 21.33
CA THR A 414 26.46 2.19 22.72
C THR A 414 24.95 2.09 22.93
N TYR A 415 24.19 2.86 22.15
CA TYR A 415 22.73 2.89 22.20
C TYR A 415 22.05 1.84 21.32
N VAL A 416 22.75 1.33 20.33
CA VAL A 416 22.18 0.40 19.32
C VAL A 416 21.83 -0.94 19.94
N VAL A 417 20.60 -1.39 19.72
CA VAL A 417 20.09 -2.71 20.13
C VAL A 417 19.43 -3.41 18.95
N PRO A 418 19.43 -4.76 18.86
CA PRO A 418 20.21 -5.69 19.72
C PRO A 418 21.73 -5.66 19.43
N HIS A 419 22.17 -5.47 18.18
CA HIS A 419 23.55 -5.33 17.69
C HIS A 419 24.45 -6.50 18.11
N ASP A 420 25.50 -6.22 18.94
CA ASP A 420 26.45 -7.22 19.49
C ASP A 420 26.23 -7.41 21.00
N LYS A 421 25.02 -7.27 21.53
CA LYS A 421 24.70 -7.26 22.95
C LYS A 421 24.02 -8.56 23.38
N PRO A 422 24.75 -9.53 23.92
CA PRO A 422 24.26 -10.89 24.16
C PRO A 422 23.06 -10.97 25.13
N GLU A 423 22.82 -9.93 25.93
CA GLU A 423 21.64 -9.86 26.81
C GLU A 423 20.32 -9.76 26.05
N TRP A 424 20.34 -9.39 24.76
CA TRP A 424 19.16 -9.29 23.89
C TRP A 424 18.94 -10.55 23.05
N LEU A 425 19.96 -11.38 22.88
CA LEU A 425 19.95 -12.49 21.92
C LEU A 425 18.83 -13.51 22.20
N ASP A 426 18.66 -13.92 23.45
CA ASP A 426 17.68 -14.97 23.80
C ASP A 426 16.24 -14.53 23.47
N MET A 427 15.91 -13.26 23.71
CA MET A 427 14.62 -12.68 23.35
C MET A 427 14.41 -12.67 21.84
N MET A 428 15.43 -12.28 21.06
CA MET A 428 15.36 -12.27 19.59
C MET A 428 15.19 -13.69 19.03
N LEU A 429 15.90 -14.65 19.55
CA LEU A 429 15.76 -16.05 19.16
C LEU A 429 14.39 -16.62 19.53
N ASP A 430 13.82 -16.21 20.66
CA ASP A 430 12.47 -16.60 21.06
C ASP A 430 11.41 -16.09 20.08
N ARG A 431 11.50 -14.82 19.67
CA ARG A 431 10.62 -14.23 18.63
C ARG A 431 10.74 -14.95 17.30
N ALA A 432 11.97 -15.16 16.81
CA ALA A 432 12.21 -15.90 15.58
C ALA A 432 11.66 -17.34 15.65
N ASN A 433 11.86 -18.02 16.78
CA ASN A 433 11.31 -19.36 17.00
C ASN A 433 9.79 -19.36 17.09
N SER A 434 9.18 -18.39 17.76
CA SER A 434 7.72 -18.31 17.91
C SER A 434 7.04 -18.13 16.55
N MET A 435 7.53 -17.22 15.70
CA MET A 435 7.08 -17.04 14.32
C MET A 435 7.26 -18.34 13.51
N TYR A 436 8.49 -18.87 13.47
CA TYR A 436 8.79 -20.09 12.73
C TYR A 436 7.91 -21.28 13.12
N GLN A 437 7.77 -21.56 14.41
CA GLN A 437 6.98 -22.71 14.86
C GLN A 437 5.52 -22.59 14.47
N ARG A 438 4.94 -21.39 14.61
CA ARG A 438 3.55 -21.13 14.25
C ARG A 438 3.34 -21.31 12.75
N ASP A 439 4.19 -20.73 11.89
CA ASP A 439 3.90 -20.49 10.49
C ASP A 439 4.58 -21.48 9.52
N LYS A 440 5.43 -22.38 10.02
CA LYS A 440 6.30 -23.29 9.24
C LYS A 440 5.60 -24.18 8.20
N ASN A 441 4.28 -24.39 8.31
CA ASN A 441 3.53 -25.32 7.47
C ASN A 441 2.91 -24.66 6.22
N HIS A 442 3.02 -23.34 6.04
CA HIS A 442 2.42 -22.60 4.94
C HIS A 442 3.27 -22.64 3.66
N ALA A 443 2.66 -23.04 2.55
CA ALA A 443 3.32 -23.09 1.24
C ALA A 443 3.66 -21.70 0.70
N ALA A 444 2.87 -20.69 1.05
CA ALA A 444 3.03 -19.30 0.63
C ALA A 444 4.33 -18.66 1.12
N ILE A 445 4.82 -19.04 2.31
CA ILE A 445 6.05 -18.49 2.87
C ILE A 445 7.25 -19.04 2.11
N LEU A 446 7.99 -18.18 1.45
CA LEU A 446 9.21 -18.50 0.72
C LEU A 446 10.47 -18.10 1.47
N ILE A 447 10.40 -17.04 2.28
CA ILE A 447 11.54 -16.41 2.92
C ILE A 447 11.17 -16.10 4.38
N TRP A 448 12.08 -16.44 5.30
CA TRP A 448 12.05 -15.98 6.67
C TRP A 448 12.88 -14.69 6.78
N SER A 449 12.34 -13.65 7.41
CA SER A 449 13.03 -12.39 7.62
C SER A 449 13.38 -12.18 9.09
N CYS A 450 14.60 -11.74 9.34
CA CYS A 450 15.09 -11.49 10.70
C CYS A 450 14.48 -10.24 11.34
N GLY A 451 13.89 -9.35 10.56
CA GLY A 451 13.33 -8.09 11.04
C GLY A 451 13.64 -6.92 10.12
N ASN A 452 13.44 -5.73 10.64
CA ASN A 452 13.56 -4.46 9.94
C ASN A 452 14.46 -3.49 10.71
N GLU A 453 15.09 -2.54 10.05
CA GLU A 453 15.78 -1.33 10.50
C GLU A 453 16.39 -1.40 11.91
N SER A 454 17.23 -2.44 12.13
CA SER A 454 17.92 -2.69 13.41
C SER A 454 19.44 -2.70 13.28
N PHE A 455 19.95 -1.89 12.32
CA PHE A 455 21.36 -1.73 11.96
C PHE A 455 22.01 -3.03 11.49
N GLY A 456 22.17 -4.02 12.36
CA GLY A 456 22.85 -5.29 12.13
C GLY A 456 23.54 -5.75 13.41
N GLY A 457 24.55 -6.61 13.26
CA GLY A 457 25.35 -7.12 14.37
C GLY A 457 25.23 -8.63 14.54
N LYS A 458 25.88 -9.10 15.59
CA LYS A 458 26.01 -10.54 15.87
C LYS A 458 24.67 -11.19 16.20
N ASP A 459 23.81 -10.51 16.95
CA ASP A 459 22.57 -11.10 17.45
C ASP A 459 21.60 -11.39 16.29
N ILE A 460 21.50 -10.48 15.31
CA ILE A 460 20.69 -10.71 14.10
C ILE A 460 21.33 -11.79 13.21
N PHE A 461 22.65 -11.87 13.15
CA PHE A 461 23.33 -12.97 12.47
C PHE A 461 22.99 -14.33 13.11
N GLU A 462 22.98 -14.43 14.45
CA GLU A 462 22.58 -15.66 15.14
C GLU A 462 21.10 -16.02 14.88
N MET A 463 20.20 -15.03 14.75
CA MET A 463 18.82 -15.26 14.31
C MET A 463 18.78 -15.87 12.90
N SER A 464 19.56 -15.36 11.98
CA SER A 464 19.66 -15.91 10.63
C SER A 464 20.16 -17.37 10.66
N GLN A 465 21.17 -17.66 11.46
CA GLN A 465 21.69 -19.03 11.62
C GLN A 465 20.65 -19.97 12.23
N PHE A 466 19.81 -19.47 13.13
CA PHE A 466 18.65 -20.22 13.65
C PHE A 466 17.71 -20.63 12.50
N PHE A 467 17.30 -19.72 11.63
CA PHE A 467 16.39 -20.03 10.50
C PHE A 467 17.03 -21.03 9.52
N HIS A 468 18.28 -20.83 9.11
CA HIS A 468 18.97 -21.77 8.22
C HIS A 468 19.04 -23.20 8.79
N LYS A 469 19.20 -23.31 10.11
CA LYS A 469 19.22 -24.62 10.79
C LYS A 469 17.82 -25.23 10.93
N ALA A 470 16.82 -24.41 11.26
CA ALA A 470 15.45 -24.88 11.49
C ALA A 470 14.75 -25.25 10.19
N ASP A 471 15.00 -24.47 9.12
CA ASP A 471 14.33 -24.66 7.84
C ASP A 471 15.27 -24.47 6.63
N PRO A 472 15.96 -25.50 6.19
CA PRO A 472 16.83 -25.43 5.01
C PRO A 472 16.03 -25.37 3.68
N THR A 473 14.69 -25.34 3.71
CA THR A 473 13.83 -25.33 2.52
C THR A 473 13.35 -23.93 2.14
N ARG A 474 13.69 -22.92 2.93
CA ARG A 474 13.39 -21.51 2.70
C ARG A 474 14.66 -20.69 2.83
N LEU A 475 14.67 -19.50 2.22
CA LEU A 475 15.77 -18.55 2.32
C LEU A 475 15.57 -17.62 3.53
N VAL A 476 16.66 -16.94 3.89
CA VAL A 476 16.67 -15.97 4.99
C VAL A 476 16.97 -14.58 4.45
N HIS A 477 16.22 -13.60 4.91
CA HIS A 477 16.28 -12.19 4.53
C HIS A 477 16.65 -11.33 5.74
N TYR A 478 17.45 -10.32 5.51
CA TYR A 478 17.63 -9.15 6.37
C TYR A 478 18.18 -7.98 5.56
N GLU A 479 17.51 -6.82 5.61
CA GLU A 479 17.91 -5.65 4.80
C GLU A 479 19.11 -4.90 5.37
N GLY A 480 19.24 -4.86 6.70
CA GLY A 480 20.27 -4.07 7.39
C GLY A 480 21.72 -4.56 7.20
N VAL A 481 21.95 -5.61 6.38
CA VAL A 481 23.31 -6.05 6.02
C VAL A 481 24.11 -4.94 5.31
N CYS A 482 23.46 -3.97 4.70
CA CYS A 482 24.10 -2.81 4.09
C CYS A 482 24.77 -1.88 5.11
N HIS A 483 24.26 -1.83 6.34
CA HIS A 483 24.81 -1.02 7.44
C HIS A 483 25.96 -1.71 8.17
N ASP A 484 25.92 -3.06 8.30
CA ASP A 484 26.96 -3.84 8.98
C ASP A 484 27.45 -5.03 8.15
N ARG A 485 28.39 -4.78 7.27
CA ARG A 485 28.96 -5.79 6.36
C ARG A 485 29.85 -6.84 7.05
N ARG A 486 30.07 -6.75 8.37
CA ARG A 486 30.79 -7.80 9.14
C ARG A 486 30.05 -9.14 9.06
N TYR A 487 28.74 -9.09 8.96
CA TYR A 487 27.85 -10.25 8.94
C TYR A 487 27.04 -10.32 7.63
N ASN A 488 27.71 -10.20 6.48
CA ASN A 488 27.07 -10.19 5.17
C ASN A 488 26.25 -11.46 4.87
N ASP A 489 26.57 -12.59 5.52
CA ASP A 489 25.86 -13.86 5.38
C ASP A 489 24.60 -13.97 6.25
N THR A 490 24.17 -12.90 6.90
CA THR A 490 22.89 -12.81 7.59
C THR A 490 21.73 -12.95 6.60
N SER A 491 21.87 -12.44 5.37
CA SER A 491 20.84 -12.53 4.33
C SER A 491 21.34 -13.32 3.12
N ASP A 492 20.48 -14.16 2.55
CA ASP A 492 20.76 -14.91 1.32
C ASP A 492 20.70 -14.04 0.06
N MET A 493 20.14 -12.87 0.15
CA MET A 493 20.03 -11.88 -0.92
C MET A 493 20.56 -10.52 -0.47
N GLU A 494 21.01 -9.71 -1.42
CA GLU A 494 21.14 -8.28 -1.18
C GLU A 494 19.76 -7.67 -1.13
N SER A 495 19.49 -6.90 -0.10
CA SER A 495 18.22 -6.21 0.10
C SER A 495 18.49 -4.78 0.53
N GLN A 496 17.81 -3.84 -0.07
CA GLN A 496 17.93 -2.42 0.25
C GLN A 496 16.57 -1.75 0.17
N MET A 497 16.45 -0.63 0.88
CA MET A 497 15.29 0.24 0.87
C MET A 497 15.55 1.44 -0.04
N TYR A 498 14.60 1.75 -0.92
CA TYR A 498 14.56 2.94 -1.77
C TYR A 498 15.84 3.22 -2.59
N PRO A 499 16.59 2.21 -3.08
CA PRO A 499 17.72 2.46 -3.95
C PRO A 499 17.23 2.98 -5.30
N SER A 500 17.93 3.91 -5.91
CA SER A 500 17.65 4.26 -7.30
C SER A 500 17.98 3.10 -8.25
N VAL A 501 17.35 3.06 -9.41
CA VAL A 501 17.65 2.03 -10.44
C VAL A 501 19.12 2.02 -10.82
N GLU A 502 19.73 3.19 -10.88
CA GLU A 502 21.15 3.36 -11.14
C GLU A 502 22.02 2.74 -10.03
N ALA A 503 21.63 2.94 -8.76
CA ALA A 503 22.33 2.35 -7.61
C ALA A 503 22.26 0.81 -7.63
N ILE A 504 21.10 0.24 -7.97
CA ILE A 504 20.95 -1.21 -8.13
C ILE A 504 21.90 -1.75 -9.20
N LYS A 505 21.95 -1.10 -10.38
CA LYS A 505 22.85 -1.49 -11.47
C LYS A 505 24.32 -1.38 -11.07
N GLU A 506 24.68 -0.30 -10.39
CA GLU A 506 26.04 -0.09 -9.91
C GLU A 506 26.46 -1.12 -8.87
N PHE A 507 25.55 -1.50 -7.97
CA PHE A 507 25.80 -2.55 -7.00
C PHE A 507 26.03 -3.88 -7.69
N LEU A 508 25.12 -4.34 -8.54
CA LEU A 508 25.20 -5.61 -9.25
C LEU A 508 26.40 -5.69 -10.21
N ALA A 509 26.86 -4.56 -10.73
CA ALA A 509 28.09 -4.50 -11.53
C ALA A 509 29.37 -4.70 -10.69
N LYS A 510 29.31 -4.46 -9.37
CA LYS A 510 30.44 -4.62 -8.44
C LYS A 510 30.41 -5.95 -7.70
N ASP A 511 29.23 -6.39 -7.30
CA ASP A 511 29.00 -7.62 -6.54
C ASP A 511 27.71 -8.30 -7.04
N ASP A 512 27.89 -9.38 -7.77
CA ASP A 512 26.81 -10.21 -8.31
C ASP A 512 26.73 -11.58 -7.62
N SER A 513 27.30 -11.71 -6.42
CA SER A 513 27.30 -12.96 -5.67
C SER A 513 25.92 -13.40 -5.19
N LYS A 514 25.04 -12.43 -4.91
CA LYS A 514 23.66 -12.62 -4.45
C LYS A 514 22.66 -11.97 -5.39
N PRO A 515 21.40 -12.43 -5.42
CA PRO A 515 20.34 -11.70 -6.08
C PRO A 515 19.99 -10.43 -5.29
N PHE A 516 19.45 -9.43 -5.98
CA PHE A 516 19.02 -8.16 -5.40
C PHE A 516 17.50 -8.09 -5.33
N VAL A 517 16.96 -7.67 -4.19
CA VAL A 517 15.54 -7.38 -3.96
C VAL A 517 15.42 -6.02 -3.29
N CYS A 518 14.49 -5.19 -3.74
CA CYS A 518 14.09 -4.01 -2.99
C CYS A 518 13.04 -4.44 -1.94
N CYS A 519 13.42 -4.60 -0.67
CA CYS A 519 12.43 -4.90 0.37
C CYS A 519 11.42 -3.77 0.53
N GLU A 520 11.84 -2.54 0.19
CA GLU A 520 10.98 -1.37 0.10
C GLU A 520 11.38 -0.51 -1.09
N TYR A 521 10.40 -0.08 -1.88
CA TYR A 521 10.61 0.85 -2.99
C TYR A 521 9.30 1.57 -3.33
N THR A 522 9.40 2.62 -4.15
CA THR A 522 8.23 3.36 -4.65
C THR A 522 7.34 3.79 -3.50
N HIS A 523 7.88 4.62 -2.59
CA HIS A 523 7.18 5.09 -1.39
C HIS A 523 5.86 5.78 -1.76
N ALA A 524 4.74 5.14 -1.42
CA ALA A 524 3.44 5.49 -1.97
C ALA A 524 2.67 6.53 -1.14
N MET A 525 3.36 7.42 -0.45
CA MET A 525 2.77 8.49 0.36
C MET A 525 2.02 9.49 -0.52
N GLY A 526 0.73 9.71 -0.22
CA GLY A 526 -0.12 10.64 -0.96
C GLY A 526 -0.12 10.40 -2.47
N ASN A 527 0.05 11.46 -3.26
CA ASN A 527 0.15 11.37 -4.72
C ASN A 527 1.59 11.03 -5.14
N SER A 528 1.83 9.78 -5.51
CA SER A 528 3.16 9.20 -5.69
C SER A 528 3.17 8.07 -6.73
N CYS A 529 4.13 7.14 -6.65
CA CYS A 529 4.37 6.05 -7.59
C CYS A 529 4.79 6.53 -9.00
N GLY A 530 5.41 7.70 -9.09
CA GLY A 530 6.02 8.18 -10.32
C GLY A 530 7.23 7.34 -10.70
N ALA A 531 7.41 7.11 -11.99
CA ALA A 531 8.54 6.37 -12.57
C ALA A 531 8.71 4.90 -12.10
N MET A 532 7.71 4.30 -11.44
CA MET A 532 7.72 2.90 -11.00
C MET A 532 8.15 1.92 -12.08
N HIS A 533 7.79 2.18 -13.33
CA HIS A 533 8.15 1.33 -14.47
C HIS A 533 9.66 1.13 -14.65
N LYS A 534 10.50 2.04 -14.19
CA LYS A 534 11.96 1.90 -14.30
C LYS A 534 12.47 0.70 -13.50
N TYR A 535 11.86 0.45 -12.33
CA TYR A 535 12.18 -0.70 -11.50
C TYR A 535 11.63 -2.00 -12.09
N THR A 536 10.39 -1.98 -12.58
CA THR A 536 9.79 -3.19 -13.17
C THR A 536 10.42 -3.55 -14.51
N ASP A 537 10.75 -2.58 -15.36
CA ASP A 537 11.47 -2.80 -16.60
C ASP A 537 12.89 -3.37 -16.36
N LEU A 538 13.53 -3.04 -15.22
CA LEU A 538 14.83 -3.58 -14.85
C LEU A 538 14.78 -5.09 -14.62
N THR A 539 13.68 -5.64 -14.13
CA THR A 539 13.54 -7.10 -13.91
C THR A 539 13.64 -7.91 -15.19
N ASP A 540 13.34 -7.28 -16.34
CA ASP A 540 13.41 -7.92 -17.66
C ASP A 540 14.83 -7.94 -18.23
N THR A 541 15.69 -7.03 -17.79
CA THR A 541 17.03 -6.81 -18.35
C THR A 541 18.17 -7.21 -17.43
N GLU A 542 17.92 -7.29 -16.13
CA GLU A 542 18.89 -7.66 -15.10
C GLU A 542 18.43 -8.93 -14.36
N PRO A 543 18.99 -10.11 -14.70
CA PRO A 543 18.53 -11.39 -14.15
C PRO A 543 18.62 -11.49 -12.62
N LYS A 544 19.62 -10.83 -12.02
CA LYS A 544 19.83 -10.85 -10.56
C LYS A 544 19.00 -9.82 -9.81
N TYR A 545 18.34 -8.90 -10.49
CA TYR A 545 17.32 -8.04 -9.88
C TYR A 545 15.96 -8.75 -9.93
N GLN A 546 15.48 -9.22 -8.79
CA GLN A 546 14.29 -10.07 -8.73
C GLN A 546 13.04 -9.35 -8.17
N GLY A 547 12.96 -8.03 -8.38
CA GLY A 547 11.79 -7.23 -8.06
C GLY A 547 11.84 -6.61 -6.67
N GLY A 548 10.69 -6.32 -6.08
CA GLY A 548 10.61 -5.65 -4.80
C GLY A 548 9.18 -5.53 -4.26
N PHE A 549 9.08 -4.83 -3.12
CA PHE A 549 7.86 -4.66 -2.35
C PHE A 549 7.57 -3.17 -2.19
N ILE A 550 6.44 -2.70 -2.71
CA ILE A 550 6.02 -1.30 -2.59
C ILE A 550 5.80 -0.96 -1.11
N TRP A 551 6.26 0.18 -0.64
CA TRP A 551 5.89 0.73 0.65
C TRP A 551 4.73 1.72 0.49
N ASP A 552 3.48 1.47 0.96
CA ASP A 552 3.00 0.18 1.45
C ASP A 552 1.60 -0.11 0.88
N TYR A 553 0.89 -1.07 1.46
CA TYR A 553 -0.41 -1.49 0.94
C TYR A 553 -1.53 -0.54 1.33
N ILE A 554 -1.62 -0.09 2.59
CA ILE A 554 -2.80 0.61 3.10
C ILE A 554 -2.44 1.79 4.00
N ASP A 555 -3.12 2.93 3.77
CA ASP A 555 -2.97 4.08 4.67
C ASP A 555 -3.33 3.70 6.11
N GLN A 556 -2.40 3.87 7.04
CA GLN A 556 -2.68 3.79 8.45
C GLN A 556 -3.36 5.08 8.90
N SER A 557 -4.70 5.06 8.95
CA SER A 557 -5.53 6.18 9.34
C SER A 557 -6.72 5.69 10.16
N ILE A 558 -7.16 6.45 11.13
CA ILE A 558 -8.22 6.08 12.08
C ILE A 558 -9.44 6.97 11.85
N TYR A 559 -10.64 6.39 11.88
CA TYR A 559 -11.87 7.17 11.80
C TYR A 559 -12.03 8.09 13.02
N LYS A 560 -12.19 9.38 12.74
CA LYS A 560 -12.46 10.39 13.75
C LYS A 560 -13.53 11.36 13.25
N LYS A 561 -14.18 12.07 14.17
CA LYS A 561 -15.13 13.13 13.84
C LYS A 561 -14.54 14.48 14.20
N ASP A 562 -14.70 15.44 13.29
CA ASP A 562 -14.38 16.83 13.55
C ASP A 562 -15.33 17.44 14.60
N ARG A 563 -15.12 18.70 14.99
CA ARG A 563 -15.97 19.40 15.95
C ARG A 563 -17.42 19.60 15.53
N TYR A 564 -17.76 19.35 14.26
CA TYR A 564 -19.10 19.42 13.72
C TYR A 564 -19.74 18.02 13.56
N GLY A 565 -19.02 16.96 13.92
CA GLY A 565 -19.47 15.57 13.81
C GLY A 565 -19.28 14.96 12.42
N LYS A 566 -18.56 15.61 11.51
CA LYS A 566 -18.22 15.09 10.20
C LYS A 566 -17.03 14.13 10.32
N GLU A 567 -17.18 12.94 9.79
CA GLU A 567 -16.17 11.89 9.81
C GLU A 567 -15.03 12.18 8.84
N PHE A 568 -13.80 11.86 9.26
CA PHE A 568 -12.59 11.96 8.45
C PHE A 568 -11.58 10.88 8.86
N GLN A 569 -10.56 10.67 8.02
CA GLN A 569 -9.41 9.81 8.32
C GLN A 569 -8.37 10.63 9.06
N ALA A 570 -8.17 10.29 10.32
CA ALA A 570 -7.22 10.95 11.21
C ALA A 570 -5.85 10.27 11.13
N TYR A 571 -4.80 11.05 11.31
CA TYR A 571 -3.41 10.61 11.32
C TYR A 571 -2.67 11.11 12.57
N GLY A 572 -1.38 10.91 12.66
CA GLY A 572 -0.56 11.31 13.81
C GLY A 572 -0.73 12.79 14.20
N GLY A 573 -0.85 13.06 15.50
CA GLY A 573 -1.09 14.39 16.05
C GLY A 573 -2.56 14.76 16.25
N ASP A 574 -3.47 14.08 15.56
CA ASP A 574 -4.90 14.35 15.66
C ASP A 574 -5.51 13.90 16.99
N PHE A 575 -4.82 13.07 17.74
CA PHE A 575 -5.25 12.56 19.05
C PHE A 575 -4.63 13.35 20.21
N GLY A 576 -3.83 14.38 19.88
CA GLY A 576 -3.17 15.24 20.87
C GLY A 576 -1.84 14.70 21.39
N GLU A 577 -1.39 13.59 20.85
CA GLU A 577 -0.14 12.92 21.22
C GLU A 577 1.10 13.64 20.68
N ARG A 578 2.21 13.49 21.39
CA ARG A 578 3.57 13.93 20.99
C ARG A 578 4.59 13.00 21.66
N PRO A 579 5.72 12.69 21.00
CA PRO A 579 6.08 13.05 19.63
C PRO A 579 5.15 12.44 18.58
N THR A 580 5.20 12.93 17.34
CA THR A 580 4.41 12.40 16.23
C THR A 580 5.04 12.76 14.88
N ASP A 581 4.86 11.90 13.87
CA ASP A 581 5.29 12.11 12.50
C ASP A 581 4.11 12.37 11.53
N TYR A 582 2.98 12.82 12.09
CA TYR A 582 1.81 13.32 11.36
C TYR A 582 1.28 12.33 10.30
N ASN A 583 1.08 12.79 9.06
CA ASN A 583 0.53 12.00 7.96
C ASN A 583 1.54 11.05 7.29
N PHE A 584 2.72 10.88 7.87
CA PHE A 584 3.72 9.94 7.34
C PHE A 584 3.24 8.48 7.38
N SER A 585 2.18 8.19 8.14
CA SER A 585 1.47 6.90 8.14
C SER A 585 0.59 6.65 6.90
N GLY A 586 0.49 7.62 5.98
CA GLY A 586 -0.38 7.56 4.80
C GLY A 586 0.34 7.12 3.53
N ASN A 587 0.86 5.91 3.48
CA ASN A 587 1.71 5.40 2.42
C ASN A 587 0.99 4.39 1.50
N GLY A 588 -0.30 4.16 1.69
CA GLY A 588 -1.04 3.10 1.05
C GLY A 588 -1.28 3.28 -0.45
N ILE A 589 -1.08 2.22 -1.25
CA ILE A 589 -1.67 2.12 -2.59
C ILE A 589 -3.17 1.84 -2.55
N ALA A 590 -3.69 1.45 -1.40
CA ALA A 590 -5.11 1.44 -1.04
C ALA A 590 -5.37 2.49 0.05
N TYR A 591 -6.54 3.12 0.00
CA TYR A 591 -6.97 4.04 1.05
C TYR A 591 -7.25 3.30 2.36
N GLY A 592 -6.97 3.92 3.50
CA GLY A 592 -7.54 3.52 4.79
C GLY A 592 -9.08 3.49 4.74
N GLY A 593 -9.73 3.38 5.86
CA GLY A 593 -11.19 3.39 5.92
C GLY A 593 -11.84 2.23 5.16
N ASN A 594 -12.36 2.50 3.98
CA ASN A 594 -13.05 1.47 3.18
C ASN A 594 -12.13 0.52 2.40
N ARG A 595 -10.80 0.66 2.48
CA ARG A 595 -9.79 -0.20 1.85
C ARG A 595 -9.88 -0.26 0.31
N ASP A 596 -10.41 0.77 -0.34
CA ASP A 596 -10.50 0.81 -1.81
C ASP A 596 -9.14 1.16 -2.44
N ALA A 597 -8.91 0.66 -3.65
CA ALA A 597 -7.74 1.02 -4.44
C ALA A 597 -7.65 2.54 -4.66
N SER A 598 -6.50 3.12 -4.42
CA SER A 598 -6.23 4.53 -4.74
C SER A 598 -5.89 4.70 -6.24
N PRO A 599 -5.85 5.92 -6.78
CA PRO A 599 -5.50 6.14 -8.18
C PRO A 599 -4.14 5.57 -8.60
N LYS A 600 -3.21 5.40 -7.67
CA LYS A 600 -1.89 4.79 -7.88
C LYS A 600 -1.97 3.34 -8.35
N MET A 601 -3.01 2.61 -7.93
CA MET A 601 -3.20 1.21 -8.23
C MET A 601 -3.33 0.92 -9.73
N GLN A 602 -3.82 1.88 -10.54
CA GLN A 602 -3.86 1.76 -12.00
C GLN A 602 -2.47 1.56 -12.60
N GLU A 603 -1.47 2.28 -12.09
CA GLU A 603 -0.07 2.17 -12.51
C GLU A 603 0.56 0.87 -12.00
N VAL A 604 0.30 0.51 -10.73
CA VAL A 604 0.78 -0.75 -10.13
C VAL A 604 0.28 -1.94 -10.94
N LYS A 605 -1.02 -2.00 -11.24
CA LYS A 605 -1.64 -3.09 -12.01
C LYS A 605 -0.95 -3.29 -13.37
N PHE A 606 -0.67 -2.22 -14.08
CA PHE A 606 -0.03 -2.28 -15.40
C PHE A 606 1.42 -2.74 -15.29
N ASN A 607 2.19 -2.15 -14.38
CA ASN A 607 3.61 -2.49 -14.25
C ASN A 607 3.82 -3.93 -13.71
N TYR A 608 2.84 -4.47 -12.98
CA TYR A 608 2.88 -5.82 -12.44
C TYR A 608 2.22 -6.89 -13.34
N GLN A 609 1.69 -6.53 -14.51
CA GLN A 609 1.08 -7.51 -15.42
C GLN A 609 2.10 -8.56 -15.89
N ASN A 610 1.63 -9.81 -16.02
CA ASN A 610 2.45 -10.94 -16.48
C ASN A 610 2.39 -11.17 -17.99
N ILE A 611 1.59 -10.40 -18.70
CA ILE A 611 1.48 -10.46 -20.17
C ILE A 611 1.74 -9.07 -20.70
N THR A 612 2.77 -8.92 -21.54
CA THR A 612 3.02 -7.70 -22.27
C THR A 612 2.46 -7.83 -23.70
N ALA A 613 1.62 -6.89 -24.09
CA ALA A 613 1.08 -6.81 -25.44
C ALA A 613 1.70 -5.61 -26.17
N GLU A 614 2.69 -5.84 -27.01
CA GLU A 614 3.27 -4.83 -27.90
C GLU A 614 2.41 -4.72 -29.16
N VAL A 615 1.46 -3.78 -29.12
CA VAL A 615 0.44 -3.61 -30.16
C VAL A 615 0.94 -2.70 -31.28
N SER A 616 0.62 -3.06 -32.52
CA SER A 616 0.75 -2.20 -33.72
C SER A 616 -0.62 -2.00 -34.38
N ALA A 617 -0.63 -1.39 -35.57
CA ALA A 617 -1.89 -1.16 -36.26
C ALA A 617 -2.54 -2.43 -36.80
N ASP A 618 -1.77 -3.51 -37.01
CA ASP A 618 -2.18 -4.74 -37.69
C ASP A 618 -1.67 -6.03 -37.04
N SER A 619 -0.85 -5.91 -35.99
CA SER A 619 -0.28 -7.05 -35.28
C SER A 619 -0.11 -6.77 -33.78
N VAL A 620 0.06 -7.84 -32.99
CA VAL A 620 0.47 -7.78 -31.60
C VAL A 620 1.54 -8.83 -31.33
N LYS A 621 2.62 -8.42 -30.68
CA LYS A 621 3.59 -9.33 -30.07
C LYS A 621 3.15 -9.55 -28.62
N VAL A 622 2.82 -10.78 -28.28
CA VAL A 622 2.43 -11.20 -26.94
C VAL A 622 3.63 -11.83 -26.26
N ILE A 623 4.07 -11.24 -25.16
CA ILE A 623 5.16 -11.75 -24.32
C ILE A 623 4.52 -12.28 -23.03
N ASN A 624 4.59 -13.59 -22.83
CA ASN A 624 4.08 -14.25 -21.63
C ASN A 624 5.19 -14.37 -20.58
N LYS A 625 5.11 -13.55 -19.55
CA LYS A 625 6.02 -13.53 -18.39
C LYS A 625 5.56 -14.45 -17.26
N ASN A 626 4.40 -15.12 -17.38
CA ASN A 626 4.00 -16.12 -16.40
C ASN A 626 5.04 -17.26 -16.36
N LEU A 627 5.25 -17.81 -15.19
CA LEU A 627 6.22 -18.89 -14.99
C LEU A 627 5.66 -20.26 -15.36
N PHE A 628 4.34 -20.45 -15.19
CA PHE A 628 3.72 -21.77 -15.24
C PHE A 628 2.50 -21.84 -16.17
N VAL A 629 1.79 -20.73 -16.40
CA VAL A 629 0.53 -20.75 -17.15
C VAL A 629 0.67 -20.22 -18.58
N ASN A 630 -0.02 -20.87 -19.52
CA ASN A 630 -0.11 -20.47 -20.92
C ASN A 630 -1.14 -19.34 -21.09
N THR A 631 -1.02 -18.53 -22.14
CA THR A 631 -1.99 -17.45 -22.41
C THR A 631 -3.35 -17.95 -22.89
N ASP A 632 -3.48 -19.21 -23.25
CA ASP A 632 -4.74 -19.83 -23.68
C ASP A 632 -5.79 -19.95 -22.56
N ILE A 633 -5.40 -19.80 -21.29
CA ILE A 633 -6.33 -19.72 -20.16
C ILE A 633 -7.06 -18.38 -20.07
N PHE A 634 -6.66 -17.38 -20.87
CA PHE A 634 -7.28 -16.06 -20.90
C PHE A 634 -8.06 -15.82 -22.18
N ASP A 635 -9.11 -15.00 -22.09
CA ASP A 635 -9.77 -14.41 -23.25
C ASP A 635 -9.00 -13.18 -23.73
N CYS A 636 -8.42 -13.26 -24.92
CA CYS A 636 -7.79 -12.14 -25.56
C CYS A 636 -8.79 -11.37 -26.43
N LYS A 637 -8.99 -10.09 -26.15
CA LYS A 637 -9.91 -9.19 -26.84
C LYS A 637 -9.16 -8.10 -27.59
N VAL A 638 -9.58 -7.83 -28.82
CA VAL A 638 -9.08 -6.74 -29.65
C VAL A 638 -10.19 -5.71 -29.82
N THR A 639 -9.89 -4.46 -29.48
CA THR A 639 -10.85 -3.35 -29.60
C THR A 639 -10.23 -2.25 -30.44
N VAL A 640 -10.95 -1.72 -31.42
CA VAL A 640 -10.57 -0.54 -32.20
C VAL A 640 -11.53 0.58 -31.87
N ALA A 641 -10.99 1.68 -31.34
CA ALA A 641 -11.73 2.91 -31.11
C ALA A 641 -11.32 3.98 -32.16
N LYS A 642 -12.28 4.78 -32.63
CA LYS A 642 -12.05 5.96 -33.43
C LYS A 642 -12.48 7.20 -32.67
N ASP A 643 -11.59 8.18 -32.56
CA ASP A 643 -11.82 9.43 -31.83
C ASP A 643 -12.43 9.16 -30.43
N GLY A 644 -11.88 8.14 -29.73
CA GLY A 644 -12.26 7.66 -28.41
C GLY A 644 -13.51 6.75 -28.36
N LYS A 645 -14.24 6.56 -29.46
CA LYS A 645 -15.43 5.72 -29.51
C LYS A 645 -15.14 4.37 -30.12
N VAL A 646 -15.47 3.29 -29.39
CA VAL A 646 -15.29 1.92 -29.89
C VAL A 646 -16.15 1.69 -31.13
N ILE A 647 -15.50 1.30 -32.23
CA ILE A 647 -16.14 1.04 -33.53
C ILE A 647 -16.12 -0.45 -33.90
N ARG A 648 -15.14 -1.23 -33.46
CA ARG A 648 -15.03 -2.66 -33.70
C ARG A 648 -14.47 -3.41 -32.51
N LYS A 649 -14.88 -4.67 -32.37
CA LYS A 649 -14.36 -5.62 -31.35
C LYS A 649 -14.18 -6.98 -32.02
N ALA A 650 -13.18 -7.72 -31.59
CA ALA A 650 -12.95 -9.11 -32.01
C ALA A 650 -12.26 -9.88 -30.87
N SER A 651 -12.29 -11.20 -30.94
CA SER A 651 -11.47 -12.09 -30.10
C SER A 651 -10.27 -12.56 -30.87
N LEU A 652 -9.15 -12.76 -30.17
CA LEU A 652 -7.92 -13.33 -30.72
C LEU A 652 -7.57 -14.56 -29.88
N ALA A 653 -7.42 -15.71 -30.52
CA ALA A 653 -6.94 -16.91 -29.83
C ALA A 653 -5.42 -16.79 -29.66
N THR A 654 -4.93 -16.87 -28.45
CA THR A 654 -3.50 -16.87 -28.10
C THR A 654 -3.15 -18.13 -27.34
N ALA A 655 -1.94 -18.68 -27.57
CA ALA A 655 -1.45 -19.87 -26.88
C ALA A 655 0.07 -19.77 -26.65
N VAL A 656 0.51 -18.65 -26.09
CA VAL A 656 1.93 -18.40 -25.82
C VAL A 656 2.34 -19.15 -24.54
N ALA A 657 3.32 -20.03 -24.68
CA ALA A 657 3.85 -20.79 -23.56
C ALA A 657 4.48 -19.88 -22.46
N PRO A 658 4.59 -20.36 -21.21
CA PRO A 658 5.29 -19.63 -20.17
C PRO A 658 6.70 -19.20 -20.60
N LEU A 659 7.11 -17.99 -20.22
CA LEU A 659 8.43 -17.39 -20.52
C LEU A 659 8.76 -17.38 -22.02
N SER A 660 7.75 -17.18 -22.88
CA SER A 660 7.89 -17.17 -24.33
C SER A 660 7.17 -16.00 -24.96
N GLU A 661 7.40 -15.78 -26.24
CA GLU A 661 6.75 -14.72 -27.01
C GLU A 661 6.29 -15.19 -28.39
N GLU A 662 5.22 -14.60 -28.89
CA GLU A 662 4.69 -14.90 -30.21
C GLU A 662 4.01 -13.68 -30.85
N VAL A 663 4.07 -13.57 -32.18
CA VAL A 663 3.45 -12.48 -32.92
C VAL A 663 2.18 -12.98 -33.62
N TYR A 664 1.08 -12.27 -33.39
CA TYR A 664 -0.22 -12.55 -33.98
C TYR A 664 -0.64 -11.41 -34.91
N ALA A 665 -1.19 -11.73 -36.05
CA ALA A 665 -1.91 -10.76 -36.88
C ALA A 665 -3.22 -10.40 -36.19
N LEU A 666 -3.58 -9.12 -36.15
CA LEU A 666 -4.85 -8.70 -35.57
C LEU A 666 -6.02 -9.14 -36.46
N PRO A 667 -7.14 -9.60 -35.86
CA PRO A 667 -8.32 -10.04 -36.63
C PRO A 667 -9.12 -8.87 -37.24
N LEU A 668 -8.68 -7.63 -37.01
CA LEU A 668 -9.29 -6.39 -37.46
C LEU A 668 -8.30 -5.63 -38.35
N ALA A 669 -8.69 -5.35 -39.58
CA ALA A 669 -7.85 -4.59 -40.48
C ALA A 669 -7.64 -3.15 -40.02
N LYS A 670 -6.48 -2.57 -40.31
CA LYS A 670 -6.16 -1.17 -40.06
C LYS A 670 -7.18 -0.25 -40.75
N GLU A 671 -7.61 0.78 -40.05
CA GLU A 671 -8.51 1.80 -40.58
C GLU A 671 -7.76 2.87 -41.33
N GLU A 672 -8.29 3.28 -42.47
CA GLU A 672 -7.69 4.28 -43.39
C GLU A 672 -8.51 5.57 -43.48
N LYS A 673 -9.71 5.63 -42.88
CA LYS A 673 -10.53 6.84 -42.90
C LYS A 673 -9.96 7.88 -41.94
N PRO A 674 -10.10 9.20 -42.26
CA PRO A 674 -9.64 10.25 -41.38
C PRO A 674 -10.16 10.12 -39.93
N GLY A 675 -9.26 10.21 -38.92
CA GLY A 675 -9.54 10.12 -37.49
C GLY A 675 -8.34 9.65 -36.69
N GLU A 676 -8.44 9.68 -35.35
CA GLU A 676 -7.45 9.08 -34.46
C GLU A 676 -7.96 7.72 -34.01
N TYR A 677 -7.11 6.72 -34.08
CA TYR A 677 -7.45 5.33 -33.79
C TYR A 677 -6.65 4.80 -32.60
N ALA A 678 -7.32 4.15 -31.68
CA ALA A 678 -6.70 3.39 -30.60
C ALA A 678 -7.02 1.90 -30.77
N VAL A 679 -5.98 1.08 -30.92
CA VAL A 679 -6.09 -0.38 -30.98
C VAL A 679 -5.66 -0.91 -29.61
N THR A 680 -6.56 -1.56 -28.91
CA THR A 680 -6.31 -2.13 -27.58
C THR A 680 -6.40 -3.66 -27.68
N VAL A 681 -5.39 -4.35 -27.19
CA VAL A 681 -5.38 -5.79 -26.97
C VAL A 681 -5.37 -6.03 -25.47
N SER A 682 -6.31 -6.81 -24.97
CA SER A 682 -6.48 -7.05 -23.53
C SER A 682 -6.78 -8.50 -23.21
N PHE A 683 -6.30 -8.96 -22.06
CA PHE A 683 -6.42 -10.32 -21.58
C PHE A 683 -7.32 -10.37 -20.35
N HIS A 684 -8.27 -11.30 -20.35
CA HIS A 684 -9.32 -11.41 -19.34
C HIS A 684 -9.44 -12.84 -18.83
N LEU A 685 -9.80 -13.01 -17.56
CA LEU A 685 -10.11 -14.33 -17.01
C LEU A 685 -11.26 -14.98 -17.77
N LYS A 686 -11.10 -16.25 -18.15
CA LYS A 686 -12.18 -17.08 -18.74
C LYS A 686 -13.17 -17.57 -17.72
N GLU A 687 -12.70 -17.86 -16.52
CA GLU A 687 -13.45 -18.49 -15.44
C GLU A 687 -13.38 -17.65 -14.17
N ASP A 688 -14.33 -17.89 -13.27
CA ASP A 688 -14.31 -17.31 -11.93
C ASP A 688 -13.11 -17.84 -11.15
N LYS A 689 -12.43 -16.94 -10.45
CA LYS A 689 -11.42 -17.24 -9.45
C LYS A 689 -11.92 -16.79 -8.08
N VAL A 690 -11.31 -17.26 -7.00
CA VAL A 690 -11.65 -16.85 -5.62
C VAL A 690 -11.55 -15.31 -5.45
N TRP A 691 -10.68 -14.64 -6.22
CA TRP A 691 -10.40 -13.21 -6.14
C TRP A 691 -11.08 -12.34 -7.21
N ALA A 692 -11.58 -12.92 -8.33
CA ALA A 692 -12.27 -12.15 -9.37
C ALA A 692 -13.21 -13.02 -10.22
N LYS A 693 -14.21 -12.37 -10.81
CA LYS A 693 -15.14 -13.00 -11.76
C LYS A 693 -14.53 -13.12 -13.16
N ALA A 694 -15.04 -14.06 -13.95
CA ALA A 694 -14.75 -14.16 -15.37
C ALA A 694 -14.96 -12.82 -16.07
N GLY A 695 -14.06 -12.48 -17.01
CA GLY A 695 -14.05 -11.20 -17.67
C GLY A 695 -13.21 -10.11 -16.99
N HIS A 696 -12.64 -10.36 -15.81
CA HIS A 696 -11.69 -9.44 -15.17
C HIS A 696 -10.42 -9.30 -16.05
N GLU A 697 -10.03 -8.05 -16.34
CA GLU A 697 -8.84 -7.74 -17.14
C GLU A 697 -7.57 -7.89 -16.28
N VAL A 698 -6.64 -8.72 -16.75
CA VAL A 698 -5.35 -8.95 -16.08
C VAL A 698 -4.19 -8.23 -16.75
N ALA A 699 -4.30 -7.94 -18.06
CA ALA A 699 -3.26 -7.26 -18.82
C ALA A 699 -3.83 -6.58 -20.05
N PHE A 700 -3.16 -5.54 -20.52
CA PHE A 700 -3.46 -4.91 -21.80
C PHE A 700 -2.22 -4.25 -22.41
N GLY A 701 -2.33 -3.96 -23.73
CA GLY A 701 -1.50 -3.03 -24.45
C GLY A 701 -2.34 -2.21 -25.40
N GLN A 702 -1.91 -0.99 -25.71
CA GLN A 702 -2.62 -0.07 -26.61
C GLN A 702 -1.66 0.60 -27.59
N TYR A 703 -2.08 0.72 -28.83
CA TYR A 703 -1.37 1.46 -29.87
C TYR A 703 -2.28 2.52 -30.48
N VAL A 704 -1.77 3.75 -30.59
CA VAL A 704 -2.53 4.89 -31.13
C VAL A 704 -1.89 5.37 -32.43
N TYR A 705 -2.70 5.57 -33.47
CA TYR A 705 -2.28 6.16 -34.72
C TYR A 705 -3.32 7.14 -35.28
N LYS A 706 -2.86 8.10 -36.09
CA LYS A 706 -3.72 9.13 -36.68
C LYS A 706 -3.72 9.01 -38.23
N VAL A 707 -4.91 9.12 -38.83
CA VAL A 707 -5.11 9.34 -40.24
C VAL A 707 -5.57 10.79 -40.43
N GLU A 708 -4.87 11.53 -41.28
CA GLU A 708 -5.06 12.99 -41.41
C GLU A 708 -6.51 13.41 -41.62
N VAL A 709 -6.95 14.39 -40.84
CA VAL A 709 -8.27 15.00 -40.95
C VAL A 709 -8.15 16.36 -41.63
N PRO A 710 -8.94 16.66 -42.68
CA PRO A 710 -8.93 17.98 -43.31
C PRO A 710 -9.33 19.07 -42.33
N LYS A 711 -8.57 20.17 -42.29
CA LYS A 711 -8.87 21.34 -41.47
C LYS A 711 -10.15 22.01 -41.91
N LYS A 712 -11.08 22.28 -40.97
CA LYS A 712 -12.28 23.10 -41.19
C LYS A 712 -11.90 24.58 -41.18
N ALA A 713 -12.18 25.30 -42.26
CA ALA A 713 -12.09 26.75 -42.27
C ALA A 713 -13.24 27.37 -41.46
N CYS A 714 -12.98 28.45 -40.72
CA CYS A 714 -14.05 29.27 -40.12
C CYS A 714 -14.51 30.31 -41.16
N PRO A 715 -15.75 30.28 -41.65
CA PRO A 715 -16.19 31.18 -42.69
C PRO A 715 -16.72 32.54 -42.14
N GLU A 716 -17.01 32.61 -40.82
CA GLU A 716 -17.68 33.77 -40.19
C GLU A 716 -16.66 34.82 -39.75
N GLY A 717 -17.01 36.11 -39.89
CA GLY A 717 -16.22 37.21 -39.36
C GLY A 717 -16.63 37.63 -37.95
N VAL A 718 -15.85 38.52 -37.36
CA VAL A 718 -16.08 39.05 -36.02
C VAL A 718 -16.29 40.56 -36.08
N GLU A 719 -17.13 41.09 -35.20
CA GLU A 719 -17.25 42.54 -34.97
C GLU A 719 -16.38 42.92 -33.78
N VAL A 720 -15.59 43.99 -33.93
CA VAL A 720 -14.70 44.52 -32.90
C VAL A 720 -15.16 45.88 -32.46
N ILE A 721 -15.29 46.08 -31.17
CA ILE A 721 -15.70 47.34 -30.56
C ILE A 721 -14.59 47.78 -29.64
N ARG A 722 -13.94 48.92 -29.95
CA ARG A 722 -12.83 49.45 -29.15
C ARG A 722 -13.30 50.66 -28.35
N SER A 723 -13.02 50.61 -27.04
CA SER A 723 -13.24 51.73 -26.11
C SER A 723 -11.97 51.97 -25.30
N THR A 724 -11.95 53.04 -24.49
CA THR A 724 -10.78 53.40 -23.68
C THR A 724 -10.32 52.34 -22.71
N HIS A 725 -11.30 51.59 -22.13
CA HIS A 725 -11.05 50.65 -21.02
C HIS A 725 -11.32 49.22 -21.38
N ASN A 726 -12.05 48.96 -22.47
CA ASN A 726 -12.43 47.62 -22.87
C ASN A 726 -12.36 47.44 -24.40
N ILE A 727 -12.10 46.18 -24.75
CA ILE A 727 -12.18 45.71 -26.14
C ILE A 727 -13.22 44.61 -26.20
N GLY A 728 -14.30 44.89 -26.96
CA GLY A 728 -15.36 43.91 -27.20
C GLY A 728 -15.17 43.19 -28.53
N VAL A 729 -15.44 41.91 -28.54
CA VAL A 729 -15.49 41.08 -29.77
C VAL A 729 -16.77 40.28 -29.71
N ARG A 730 -17.57 40.35 -30.77
CA ARG A 730 -18.82 39.58 -30.85
C ARG A 730 -19.07 38.95 -32.20
N GLY A 731 -19.84 37.89 -32.17
CA GLY A 731 -20.40 37.19 -33.31
C GLY A 731 -21.88 36.89 -33.11
N ALA A 732 -22.42 35.98 -33.92
CA ALA A 732 -23.86 35.69 -33.89
C ALA A 732 -24.38 35.16 -32.54
N HIS A 733 -23.54 34.39 -31.81
CA HIS A 733 -23.98 33.68 -30.60
C HIS A 733 -23.07 33.91 -29.39
N PHE A 734 -22.06 34.77 -29.51
CA PHE A 734 -21.13 35.01 -28.44
C PHE A 734 -20.72 36.50 -28.34
N GLU A 735 -20.28 36.86 -27.13
CA GLU A 735 -19.69 38.15 -26.81
C GLU A 735 -18.45 37.90 -25.91
N VAL A 736 -17.32 38.53 -26.24
CA VAL A 736 -16.07 38.50 -25.46
C VAL A 736 -15.72 39.91 -25.06
N LEU A 737 -15.33 40.10 -23.79
CA LEU A 737 -14.90 41.41 -23.31
C LEU A 737 -13.48 41.28 -22.69
N PHE A 738 -12.57 42.07 -23.21
CA PHE A 738 -11.21 42.21 -22.71
C PHE A 738 -11.07 43.56 -21.97
N SER A 739 -10.46 43.54 -20.79
CA SER A 739 -10.27 44.76 -19.99
C SER A 739 -8.82 45.26 -20.09
N VAL A 740 -8.66 46.48 -20.46
CA VAL A 740 -7.35 47.19 -20.38
C VAL A 740 -6.98 47.50 -18.93
N LEU A 741 -7.97 47.84 -18.08
CA LEU A 741 -7.74 48.18 -16.67
C LEU A 741 -7.44 46.96 -15.80
N ASN A 742 -8.15 45.86 -16.01
CA ASN A 742 -7.99 44.67 -15.21
C ASN A 742 -7.00 43.67 -15.80
N GLY A 743 -6.57 43.90 -17.06
CA GLY A 743 -5.51 43.13 -17.72
C GLY A 743 -5.89 41.69 -18.01
N GLY A 744 -6.96 41.43 -18.79
CA GLY A 744 -7.32 40.10 -19.20
C GLY A 744 -8.73 39.95 -19.76
N LEU A 745 -9.13 38.71 -20.02
CA LEU A 745 -10.47 38.31 -20.49
C LEU A 745 -11.44 38.39 -19.31
N THR A 746 -12.33 39.39 -19.31
CA THR A 746 -13.24 39.68 -18.19
C THR A 746 -14.64 39.08 -18.36
N SER A 747 -15.03 38.81 -19.61
CA SER A 747 -16.32 38.17 -19.88
C SER A 747 -16.23 37.32 -21.15
N TYR A 748 -16.78 36.14 -21.08
CA TYR A 748 -17.04 35.27 -22.22
C TYR A 748 -18.47 34.78 -22.12
N LYS A 749 -19.36 35.42 -22.92
CA LYS A 749 -20.76 35.01 -23.02
C LYS A 749 -20.99 34.16 -24.24
N TYR A 750 -21.67 33.04 -24.07
CA TYR A 750 -22.11 32.17 -25.15
C TYR A 750 -23.58 31.88 -24.99
N ALA A 751 -24.34 32.02 -26.11
CA ALA A 751 -25.82 31.95 -26.11
C ALA A 751 -26.45 32.82 -25.00
N GLY A 752 -25.88 34.02 -24.74
CA GLY A 752 -26.37 34.97 -23.75
C GLY A 752 -26.01 34.67 -22.30
N LYS A 753 -25.31 33.55 -22.00
CA LYS A 753 -24.89 33.18 -20.66
C LYS A 753 -23.41 33.46 -20.43
N GLU A 754 -23.07 34.10 -19.27
CA GLU A 754 -21.67 34.26 -18.83
C GLU A 754 -21.12 32.90 -18.45
N MET A 755 -19.91 32.60 -18.93
CA MET A 755 -19.27 31.29 -18.75
C MET A 755 -18.18 31.30 -17.69
N ILE A 756 -17.51 32.43 -17.43
CA ILE A 756 -16.38 32.52 -16.51
C ILE A 756 -16.74 33.38 -15.28
N GLU A 757 -16.24 32.99 -14.12
CA GLU A 757 -16.42 33.71 -12.86
C GLU A 757 -15.23 34.63 -12.53
N ALA A 758 -14.10 34.41 -13.16
CA ALA A 758 -12.88 35.20 -12.97
C ALA A 758 -12.06 35.27 -14.26
N ILE A 759 -11.17 36.30 -14.35
CA ILE A 759 -10.21 36.42 -15.43
C ILE A 759 -9.30 35.20 -15.45
N PRO A 760 -9.22 34.43 -16.56
CA PRO A 760 -8.23 33.35 -16.71
C PRO A 760 -6.80 33.90 -16.59
N LYS A 761 -5.97 33.20 -15.86
CA LYS A 761 -4.59 33.64 -15.57
C LYS A 761 -3.57 32.56 -15.90
N PRO A 762 -2.34 32.96 -16.29
CA PRO A 762 -1.21 32.04 -16.25
C PRO A 762 -1.07 31.39 -14.89
N ASN A 763 -0.76 30.11 -14.87
CA ASN A 763 -0.50 29.33 -13.68
C ASN A 763 0.79 28.53 -13.84
N PHE A 764 1.66 28.62 -12.81
CA PHE A 764 2.99 28.00 -12.78
C PHE A 764 3.19 27.14 -11.54
N TRP A 765 2.12 26.92 -10.77
CA TRP A 765 2.14 26.25 -9.47
C TRP A 765 1.08 25.15 -9.38
N ARG A 766 1.41 24.08 -8.67
CA ARG A 766 0.48 23.06 -8.22
C ARG A 766 0.46 23.01 -6.69
N ALA A 767 -0.57 22.43 -6.09
CA ALA A 767 -0.54 22.09 -4.67
C ALA A 767 0.57 21.07 -4.44
N PRO A 768 1.54 21.30 -3.53
CA PRO A 768 2.62 20.35 -3.28
C PRO A 768 2.06 18.98 -2.89
N THR A 769 2.64 17.93 -3.48
CA THR A 769 2.43 16.56 -3.00
C THR A 769 3.27 16.31 -1.75
N ASP A 770 3.03 15.19 -1.04
CA ASP A 770 3.89 14.81 0.08
C ASP A 770 5.36 14.67 -0.36
N ASN A 771 5.61 14.11 -1.54
CA ASN A 771 6.96 14.05 -2.14
C ASN A 771 7.54 15.44 -2.40
N ASP A 772 6.73 16.37 -2.90
CA ASP A 772 7.16 17.77 -3.11
C ASP A 772 7.54 18.44 -1.79
N CYS A 773 6.80 18.17 -0.72
CA CYS A 773 7.11 18.66 0.63
C CYS A 773 8.41 18.05 1.16
N GLY A 774 8.56 16.74 1.09
CA GLY A 774 9.74 16.02 1.56
C GLY A 774 11.02 16.42 0.83
N ASN A 775 10.95 16.72 -0.47
CA ASN A 775 12.09 17.19 -1.23
C ASN A 775 12.29 18.73 -1.21
N LEU A 776 11.54 19.46 -0.39
CA LEU A 776 11.63 20.90 -0.22
C LEU A 776 11.34 21.70 -1.52
N MET A 777 10.38 21.25 -2.34
CA MET A 777 10.00 21.93 -3.59
C MET A 777 9.64 23.40 -3.35
N GLY A 778 8.93 23.72 -2.28
CA GLY A 778 8.54 25.09 -1.93
C GLY A 778 9.72 26.03 -1.75
N MET A 779 10.84 25.54 -1.23
CA MET A 779 12.07 26.35 -1.09
C MET A 779 12.77 26.56 -2.45
N ARG A 780 12.79 25.55 -3.31
CA ARG A 780 13.47 25.64 -4.61
C ARG A 780 12.68 26.41 -5.65
N TYR A 781 11.37 26.21 -5.70
CA TYR A 781 10.48 26.69 -6.77
C TYR A 781 9.39 27.65 -6.30
N GLY A 782 9.38 28.09 -5.04
CA GLY A 782 8.33 28.95 -4.46
C GLY A 782 8.14 30.28 -5.20
N GLN A 783 9.12 30.76 -5.99
CA GLN A 783 8.96 31.94 -6.84
C GLN A 783 7.82 31.75 -7.86
N TRP A 784 7.60 30.55 -8.35
CA TRP A 784 6.51 30.24 -9.28
C TRP A 784 5.13 30.30 -8.62
N LYS A 785 5.04 29.98 -7.33
CA LYS A 785 3.83 30.21 -6.53
C LYS A 785 3.50 31.69 -6.48
N ILE A 786 4.47 32.49 -6.10
CA ILE A 786 4.34 33.95 -6.01
C ILE A 786 4.01 34.54 -7.39
N ALA A 787 4.65 34.08 -8.46
CA ALA A 787 4.36 34.47 -9.82
C ALA A 787 2.90 34.17 -10.21
N SER A 788 2.37 32.98 -9.87
CA SER A 788 0.97 32.60 -10.16
C SER A 788 -0.04 33.46 -9.39
N MET A 789 0.28 33.87 -8.15
CA MET A 789 -0.63 34.63 -7.30
C MET A 789 -0.64 36.14 -7.67
N TYR A 790 0.49 36.72 -7.97
CA TYR A 790 0.72 38.17 -8.02
C TYR A 790 1.23 38.69 -9.35
N LEU A 791 1.10 37.91 -10.45
CA LEU A 791 1.42 38.42 -11.77
C LEU A 791 0.58 39.69 -12.09
N SER A 792 1.17 40.66 -12.79
CA SER A 792 0.52 41.92 -13.06
C SER A 792 0.73 42.39 -14.52
N HIS A 793 -0.29 42.89 -15.15
CA HIS A 793 -0.20 43.57 -16.44
C HIS A 793 0.32 45.03 -16.26
N LYS A 794 0.50 45.51 -15.03
CA LYS A 794 1.06 46.80 -14.69
C LYS A 794 2.53 46.64 -14.28
N ASP A 795 3.37 47.58 -14.68
CA ASP A 795 4.74 47.58 -14.26
C ASP A 795 4.89 48.03 -12.80
N PHE A 796 4.84 47.09 -11.88
CA PHE A 796 4.93 47.31 -10.44
C PHE A 796 6.29 47.94 -10.01
N ARG A 797 7.32 47.89 -10.85
CA ARG A 797 8.61 48.51 -10.61
C ARG A 797 8.50 50.06 -10.62
N GLN A 798 7.45 50.57 -11.26
CA GLN A 798 7.13 52.00 -11.31
C GLN A 798 6.18 52.44 -10.19
N GLY A 799 5.93 51.57 -9.21
CA GLY A 799 5.03 51.82 -8.09
C GLY A 799 3.57 51.40 -8.33
N PRO A 800 2.68 51.56 -7.33
CA PRO A 800 1.31 51.07 -7.39
C PRO A 800 0.42 51.75 -8.44
N TYR A 801 0.84 52.90 -8.94
CA TYR A 801 0.14 53.72 -9.96
C TYR A 801 0.88 53.69 -11.31
N GLY A 802 1.85 52.79 -11.47
CA GLY A 802 2.57 52.68 -12.74
C GLY A 802 1.61 52.41 -13.91
N PRO A 803 1.97 52.80 -15.14
CA PRO A 803 1.13 52.58 -16.30
C PRO A 803 0.92 51.07 -16.50
N GLY A 804 -0.31 50.66 -16.78
CA GLY A 804 -0.60 49.33 -17.25
C GLY A 804 -0.06 49.13 -18.66
N ASN A 805 0.45 47.94 -18.98
CA ASN A 805 0.75 47.58 -20.35
C ASN A 805 -0.59 47.51 -21.12
N VAL A 806 -0.71 48.37 -22.13
CA VAL A 806 -1.88 48.32 -23.02
C VAL A 806 -1.77 47.02 -23.84
N PRO A 807 -2.84 46.18 -23.89
CA PRO A 807 -2.75 44.97 -24.68
C PRO A 807 -2.55 45.25 -26.18
N GLU A 808 -1.72 44.43 -26.81
CA GLU A 808 -1.57 44.46 -28.26
C GLU A 808 -2.82 43.90 -28.92
N VAL A 809 -3.37 44.57 -29.95
CA VAL A 809 -4.61 44.16 -30.63
C VAL A 809 -4.38 44.05 -32.13
N GLU A 810 -4.44 42.84 -32.62
CA GLU A 810 -4.36 42.54 -34.07
C GLU A 810 -5.77 42.17 -34.56
N VAL A 811 -6.22 42.86 -35.61
CA VAL A 811 -7.54 42.64 -36.23
C VAL A 811 -7.34 42.18 -37.66
N ASN A 812 -7.86 41.01 -37.94
CA ASN A 812 -7.92 40.44 -39.29
C ASN A 812 -9.40 40.35 -39.74
N GLU A 813 -9.67 40.02 -41.00
CA GLU A 813 -11.03 39.90 -41.55
C GLU A 813 -11.87 38.84 -40.79
N LYS A 814 -11.24 37.86 -40.19
CA LYS A 814 -11.93 36.67 -39.58
C LYS A 814 -11.63 36.50 -38.11
N THR A 815 -10.61 37.16 -37.57
CA THR A 815 -10.15 36.96 -36.18
C THR A 815 -9.72 38.26 -35.55
N VAL A 816 -9.78 38.29 -34.22
CA VAL A 816 -9.19 39.34 -33.36
C VAL A 816 -8.29 38.68 -32.36
N LYS A 817 -7.04 39.08 -32.31
CA LYS A 817 -6.09 38.61 -31.32
C LYS A 817 -5.73 39.75 -30.35
N VAL A 818 -5.88 39.47 -29.05
CA VAL A 818 -5.55 40.37 -27.94
C VAL A 818 -4.46 39.73 -27.12
N THR A 819 -3.33 40.41 -26.95
CA THR A 819 -2.15 39.89 -26.22
C THR A 819 -1.86 40.75 -25.02
N TYR A 820 -1.79 40.15 -23.84
CA TYR A 820 -1.35 40.77 -22.61
C TYR A 820 0.08 40.34 -22.30
N THR A 821 0.90 41.26 -21.82
CA THR A 821 2.20 40.97 -21.22
C THR A 821 2.06 41.14 -19.71
N TYR A 822 2.41 40.10 -18.97
CA TYR A 822 2.40 40.09 -17.51
C TYR A 822 3.83 40.08 -16.97
N LEU A 823 4.07 40.93 -15.98
CA LEU A 823 5.24 40.88 -15.13
C LEU A 823 5.01 39.88 -13.99
N MET A 824 6.01 39.09 -13.74
CA MET A 824 6.03 38.11 -12.64
C MET A 824 7.05 38.58 -11.59
N PRO A 825 6.65 38.62 -10.29
CA PRO A 825 7.53 39.10 -9.20
C PRO A 825 8.53 38.01 -8.78
N THR A 826 9.26 37.48 -9.74
CA THR A 826 10.37 36.56 -9.55
C THR A 826 11.68 37.35 -9.37
N THR A 827 12.75 36.68 -8.94
CA THR A 827 14.08 37.24 -8.81
C THR A 827 15.07 36.41 -9.62
N PRO A 828 15.53 36.91 -10.80
CA PRO A 828 15.17 38.18 -11.47
C PRO A 828 13.69 38.27 -11.88
N THR A 829 13.17 39.49 -12.02
CA THR A 829 11.82 39.71 -12.56
C THR A 829 11.74 39.14 -13.97
N SER A 830 10.67 38.36 -14.23
CA SER A 830 10.43 37.74 -15.52
C SER A 830 9.08 38.16 -16.12
N GLU A 831 8.85 37.78 -17.36
CA GLU A 831 7.63 38.13 -18.09
C GLU A 831 7.03 36.90 -18.75
N CYS A 832 5.69 36.91 -18.88
CA CYS A 832 4.99 35.97 -19.77
C CYS A 832 3.95 36.72 -20.63
N LYS A 833 3.62 36.16 -21.78
CA LYS A 833 2.59 36.70 -22.65
C LYS A 833 1.43 35.73 -22.75
N LEU A 834 0.20 36.24 -22.59
CA LEU A 834 -1.03 35.49 -22.80
C LEU A 834 -1.86 36.14 -23.88
N SER A 835 -2.09 35.47 -24.98
CA SER A 835 -2.88 35.93 -26.09
C SER A 835 -4.16 35.13 -26.30
N TYR A 836 -5.18 35.83 -26.75
CA TYR A 836 -6.51 35.28 -27.07
C TYR A 836 -6.85 35.66 -28.51
N GLU A 837 -6.96 34.69 -29.40
CA GLU A 837 -7.41 34.86 -30.77
C GLU A 837 -8.86 34.39 -30.89
N VAL A 838 -9.78 35.33 -31.09
CA VAL A 838 -11.23 35.07 -31.15
C VAL A 838 -11.66 34.87 -32.60
N PHE A 839 -12.34 33.75 -32.87
CA PHE A 839 -12.89 33.39 -34.17
C PHE A 839 -14.40 33.67 -34.29
N GLY A 840 -14.92 33.83 -35.52
CA GLY A 840 -16.32 34.18 -35.77
C GLY A 840 -17.33 33.15 -35.28
N ASP A 841 -16.94 31.93 -35.02
CA ASP A 841 -17.80 30.88 -34.45
C ASP A 841 -17.73 30.79 -32.91
N GLY A 842 -17.07 31.72 -32.25
CA GLY A 842 -16.97 31.82 -30.80
C GLY A 842 -15.80 31.01 -30.20
N ARG A 843 -15.02 30.32 -31.01
CA ARG A 843 -13.76 29.70 -30.51
C ARG A 843 -12.78 30.79 -30.13
N VAL A 844 -12.04 30.51 -29.04
CA VAL A 844 -10.93 31.39 -28.58
C VAL A 844 -9.67 30.51 -28.44
N LYS A 845 -8.70 30.75 -29.33
CA LYS A 845 -7.38 30.16 -29.19
C LYS A 845 -6.59 30.96 -28.16
N THR A 846 -6.17 30.31 -27.13
CA THR A 846 -5.36 30.89 -26.05
C THR A 846 -3.93 30.40 -26.18
N THR A 847 -2.96 31.32 -26.15
CA THR A 847 -1.54 30.97 -26.22
C THR A 847 -0.76 31.65 -25.09
N LEU A 848 -0.10 30.82 -24.27
CA LEU A 848 0.80 31.25 -23.20
C LEU A 848 2.25 31.10 -23.68
N ILE A 849 3.06 32.14 -23.51
CA ILE A 849 4.47 32.17 -23.88
C ILE A 849 5.29 32.61 -22.68
N TYR A 850 6.37 31.89 -22.37
CA TYR A 850 7.41 32.26 -21.42
C TYR A 850 8.78 32.25 -22.11
N GLU A 851 9.52 33.33 -21.93
CA GLU A 851 10.93 33.45 -22.39
C GLU A 851 11.83 33.05 -21.20
N PRO A 852 12.87 32.23 -21.42
CA PRO A 852 13.68 31.68 -20.35
C PRO A 852 14.47 32.74 -19.57
N VAL A 853 14.47 32.59 -18.26
CA VAL A 853 15.35 33.32 -17.34
C VAL A 853 16.16 32.28 -16.56
N LYS A 854 17.47 32.26 -16.81
CA LYS A 854 18.40 31.21 -16.40
C LYS A 854 18.38 30.91 -14.90
N GLU A 855 18.16 31.90 -14.06
CA GLU A 855 18.26 31.81 -12.60
C GLU A 855 16.98 31.30 -11.91
N LEU A 856 15.88 31.07 -12.64
CA LEU A 856 14.59 30.74 -12.03
C LEU A 856 14.37 29.25 -11.78
N GLY A 857 15.14 28.38 -12.42
CA GLY A 857 15.00 26.94 -12.26
C GLY A 857 13.74 26.32 -12.93
N ASP A 858 13.49 25.06 -12.66
CA ASP A 858 12.37 24.33 -13.27
C ASP A 858 11.01 24.83 -12.73
N MET A 859 9.96 24.59 -13.52
CA MET A 859 8.61 25.10 -13.24
C MET A 859 7.68 23.95 -12.84
N PRO A 860 6.92 24.07 -11.73
CA PRO A 860 5.98 23.03 -11.33
C PRO A 860 4.86 22.77 -12.34
N GLU A 861 4.28 23.80 -12.94
CA GLU A 861 3.24 23.70 -13.98
C GLU A 861 3.40 24.85 -14.99
N PHE A 862 3.02 24.62 -16.25
CA PHE A 862 2.92 25.66 -17.27
C PHE A 862 1.57 25.61 -17.95
N GLY A 863 0.65 26.47 -17.52
CA GLY A 863 -0.73 26.45 -17.99
C GLY A 863 -1.54 27.72 -17.71
N VAL A 864 -2.84 27.61 -17.91
CA VAL A 864 -3.83 28.66 -17.66
C VAL A 864 -4.94 28.11 -16.75
N ILE A 865 -5.25 28.86 -15.70
CA ILE A 865 -6.30 28.51 -14.73
C ILE A 865 -7.58 29.33 -14.99
N PHE A 866 -8.72 28.65 -14.96
CA PHE A 866 -10.06 29.20 -15.11
C PHE A 866 -10.88 28.93 -13.86
N LYS A 867 -11.84 29.81 -13.56
CA LYS A 867 -12.89 29.57 -12.57
C LYS A 867 -14.26 29.70 -13.24
N PHE A 868 -15.08 28.66 -13.03
CA PHE A 868 -16.47 28.58 -13.48
C PHE A 868 -17.41 28.49 -12.28
N ASN A 869 -18.68 28.78 -12.48
CA ASN A 869 -19.70 28.54 -11.47
C ASN A 869 -19.72 27.06 -11.05
N ALA A 870 -19.94 26.79 -9.77
CA ALA A 870 -19.98 25.44 -9.20
C ALA A 870 -21.05 24.53 -9.82
N ASP A 871 -22.09 25.09 -10.49
CA ASP A 871 -23.10 24.32 -11.22
C ASP A 871 -22.54 23.57 -12.44
N TYR A 872 -21.32 23.95 -12.89
CA TYR A 872 -20.58 23.20 -13.91
C TYR A 872 -19.82 22.05 -13.25
N ASP A 873 -20.57 21.10 -12.72
CA ASP A 873 -20.11 20.02 -11.85
C ASP A 873 -19.77 18.71 -12.58
N ARG A 874 -19.75 18.69 -13.92
CA ARG A 874 -19.53 17.52 -14.76
C ARG A 874 -18.37 17.74 -15.71
N VAL A 875 -17.52 16.73 -15.83
CA VAL A 875 -16.42 16.71 -16.77
C VAL A 875 -16.48 15.46 -17.66
N GLU A 876 -16.29 15.67 -18.96
CA GLU A 876 -16.09 14.60 -19.96
C GLU A 876 -14.81 14.91 -20.72
N TRP A 877 -13.92 13.92 -20.89
CA TRP A 877 -12.67 14.14 -21.61
C TRP A 877 -12.31 12.99 -22.54
N TYR A 878 -11.63 13.31 -23.63
CA TYR A 878 -10.94 12.35 -24.50
C TYR A 878 -9.44 12.51 -24.24
N GLY A 879 -8.89 11.58 -23.51
CA GLY A 879 -7.51 11.58 -23.02
C GLY A 879 -7.20 10.28 -22.29
N LEU A 880 -6.10 10.25 -21.55
CA LEU A 880 -5.78 9.12 -20.67
C LEU A 880 -6.72 9.10 -19.46
N GLY A 881 -7.06 7.89 -19.03
CA GLY A 881 -7.95 7.61 -17.91
C GLY A 881 -7.87 6.11 -17.56
N GLU A 882 -8.64 5.71 -16.65
CA GLU A 882 -9.86 6.21 -15.99
C GLU A 882 -9.57 7.18 -14.84
N THR A 883 -8.52 6.93 -14.04
CA THR A 883 -8.12 7.75 -12.90
C THR A 883 -7.20 8.92 -13.32
N GLU A 884 -6.58 9.55 -12.36
CA GLU A 884 -5.60 10.62 -12.63
C GLU A 884 -4.31 10.07 -13.24
N THR A 885 -3.66 10.89 -14.04
CA THR A 885 -2.41 10.56 -14.71
C THR A 885 -1.44 11.75 -14.67
N TYR A 886 -0.14 11.44 -14.60
CA TYR A 886 0.96 12.41 -14.57
C TYR A 886 2.05 11.99 -15.54
N SER A 887 2.94 12.88 -15.89
CA SER A 887 4.00 12.60 -16.89
C SER A 887 4.82 11.35 -16.55
N ASP A 888 5.07 11.09 -15.28
CA ASP A 888 5.82 9.95 -14.74
C ASP A 888 4.93 8.79 -14.23
N ARG A 889 3.59 8.95 -14.28
CA ARG A 889 2.61 7.92 -13.86
C ARG A 889 1.42 7.88 -14.82
N LYS A 890 1.58 7.22 -15.95
CA LYS A 890 0.54 7.13 -16.99
C LYS A 890 0.55 5.86 -17.85
N LYS A 891 1.48 4.94 -17.61
CA LYS A 891 1.56 3.70 -18.40
C LYS A 891 0.35 2.80 -18.18
N GLY A 892 -0.24 2.81 -16.99
CA GLY A 892 -1.44 2.06 -16.65
C GLY A 892 -2.74 2.61 -17.24
N ALA A 893 -2.70 3.76 -17.89
CA ALA A 893 -3.88 4.41 -18.44
C ALA A 893 -4.12 4.07 -19.92
N LYS A 894 -5.38 4.11 -20.35
CA LYS A 894 -5.79 3.94 -21.75
C LYS A 894 -6.31 5.24 -22.31
N LEU A 895 -6.04 5.50 -23.59
CA LEU A 895 -6.68 6.58 -24.32
C LEU A 895 -8.15 6.22 -24.61
N GLY A 896 -9.07 7.05 -24.11
CA GLY A 896 -10.50 6.83 -24.25
C GLY A 896 -11.32 8.07 -23.93
N ILE A 897 -12.64 7.97 -24.05
CA ILE A 897 -13.57 8.99 -23.56
C ILE A 897 -14.08 8.54 -22.19
N TYR A 898 -13.92 9.43 -21.22
CA TYR A 898 -14.31 9.22 -19.83
C TYR A 898 -15.17 10.39 -19.34
N ALA A 899 -15.98 10.16 -18.32
CA ALA A 899 -16.82 11.19 -17.70
C ALA A 899 -17.02 10.90 -16.21
N ASN A 900 -17.00 11.96 -15.39
CA ASN A 900 -17.32 11.90 -13.97
C ASN A 900 -17.85 13.27 -13.48
N LYS A 901 -18.06 13.37 -12.18
CA LYS A 901 -18.29 14.68 -11.56
C LYS A 901 -16.95 15.32 -11.19
N VAL A 902 -16.91 16.63 -11.18
CA VAL A 902 -15.73 17.40 -10.75
C VAL A 902 -15.23 16.97 -9.36
N ALA A 903 -16.17 16.73 -8.43
CA ALA A 903 -15.83 16.26 -7.09
C ALA A 903 -15.17 14.88 -7.06
N ASP A 904 -15.47 14.01 -8.04
CA ASP A 904 -14.89 12.65 -8.11
C ASP A 904 -13.39 12.67 -8.51
N ASN A 905 -12.90 13.81 -9.00
CA ASN A 905 -11.47 13.99 -9.31
C ASN A 905 -10.64 14.33 -8.07
N MET A 906 -11.27 14.61 -6.92
CA MET A 906 -10.55 14.78 -5.66
C MET A 906 -10.13 13.39 -5.13
N ALA A 907 -8.86 13.07 -5.25
CA ALA A 907 -8.31 11.89 -4.61
C ALA A 907 -8.40 12.03 -3.07
N ARG A 908 -8.66 10.92 -2.39
CA ARG A 908 -8.85 10.90 -0.92
C ARG A 908 -7.52 10.73 -0.18
N TYR A 909 -6.48 11.42 -0.63
CA TYR A 909 -5.22 11.50 0.12
C TYR A 909 -5.47 12.14 1.48
N MET A 910 -4.78 11.71 2.52
CA MET A 910 -5.05 12.17 3.88
C MET A 910 -4.86 13.69 4.03
N VAL A 911 -3.81 14.23 3.39
CA VAL A 911 -3.60 15.67 3.27
C VAL A 911 -3.98 16.12 1.86
N PRO A 912 -4.85 17.14 1.70
CA PRO A 912 -5.17 17.70 0.39
C PRO A 912 -3.92 18.17 -0.36
N GLN A 913 -3.76 17.72 -1.58
CA GLN A 913 -2.57 17.96 -2.40
C GLN A 913 -2.93 17.88 -3.88
N GLU A 914 -1.97 18.07 -4.79
CA GLU A 914 -2.19 17.90 -6.23
C GLU A 914 -2.85 16.55 -6.51
N CYS A 915 -3.93 16.59 -7.28
CA CYS A 915 -4.69 15.41 -7.69
C CYS A 915 -5.53 15.70 -8.94
N GLY A 916 -6.12 14.65 -9.51
CA GLY A 916 -7.15 14.74 -10.55
C GLY A 916 -6.65 15.17 -11.93
N ALA A 917 -5.36 15.31 -12.18
CA ALA A 917 -4.83 15.64 -13.50
C ALA A 917 -5.09 14.52 -14.52
N LYS A 918 -5.27 14.91 -15.79
CA LYS A 918 -5.45 14.01 -16.94
C LYS A 918 -4.44 14.38 -18.01
N GLU A 919 -3.61 13.44 -18.37
CA GLU A 919 -2.61 13.58 -19.43
C GLU A 919 -3.18 13.21 -20.81
N GLU A 920 -2.51 13.67 -21.86
CA GLU A 920 -2.86 13.33 -23.24
C GLU A 920 -4.31 13.70 -23.63
N VAL A 921 -4.82 14.82 -23.11
CA VAL A 921 -6.21 15.24 -23.39
C VAL A 921 -6.29 15.94 -24.74
N ARG A 922 -7.16 15.41 -25.61
CA ARG A 922 -7.47 16.01 -26.93
C ARG A 922 -8.55 17.04 -26.81
N TRP A 923 -9.55 16.73 -26.01
CA TRP A 923 -10.61 17.66 -25.64
C TRP A 923 -11.20 17.31 -24.26
N ALA A 924 -11.73 18.31 -23.60
CA ALA A 924 -12.49 18.16 -22.36
C ALA A 924 -13.70 19.12 -22.36
N LYS A 925 -14.81 18.67 -21.79
CA LYS A 925 -16.00 19.49 -21.56
C LYS A 925 -16.25 19.60 -20.08
N VAL A 926 -16.52 20.80 -19.62
CA VAL A 926 -16.99 21.08 -18.26
C VAL A 926 -18.38 21.68 -18.35
N THR A 927 -19.37 20.97 -17.84
CA THR A 927 -20.78 21.27 -18.12
C THR A 927 -21.66 21.22 -16.87
N ASP A 928 -22.82 21.91 -16.98
CA ASP A 928 -23.92 21.77 -16.05
C ASP A 928 -24.78 20.52 -16.37
N ARG A 929 -25.79 20.26 -15.55
CA ARG A 929 -26.73 19.11 -15.74
C ARG A 929 -27.54 19.15 -17.04
N LYS A 930 -27.54 20.27 -17.76
CA LYS A 930 -28.19 20.43 -19.06
C LYS A 930 -27.22 20.32 -20.24
N GLY A 931 -25.97 20.05 -19.97
CA GLY A 931 -24.89 19.93 -20.97
C GLY A 931 -24.39 21.28 -21.50
N ARG A 932 -24.76 22.42 -20.85
CA ARG A 932 -24.23 23.76 -21.16
C ARG A 932 -22.91 23.96 -20.39
N GLY A 933 -21.94 24.58 -21.00
CA GLY A 933 -20.64 24.82 -20.38
C GLY A 933 -19.55 25.16 -21.36
N MET A 934 -18.37 24.64 -21.13
CA MET A 934 -17.19 24.94 -21.93
C MET A 934 -16.57 23.68 -22.51
N LEU A 935 -16.19 23.75 -23.77
CA LEU A 935 -15.31 22.79 -24.45
C LEU A 935 -13.89 23.35 -24.47
N PHE A 936 -12.93 22.55 -24.11
CA PHE A 936 -11.50 22.79 -24.27
C PHE A 936 -10.96 21.79 -25.28
N GLU A 937 -10.19 22.25 -26.25
CA GLU A 937 -9.61 21.40 -27.30
C GLU A 937 -8.12 21.67 -27.41
N MET A 938 -7.33 20.63 -27.64
CA MET A 938 -5.90 20.79 -27.96
C MET A 938 -5.72 21.65 -29.22
N ASP A 939 -4.65 22.44 -29.24
CA ASP A 939 -4.19 23.03 -30.50
C ASP A 939 -3.35 21.99 -31.24
N GLU A 940 -3.70 21.68 -32.48
CA GLU A 940 -3.00 20.69 -33.31
C GLU A 940 -1.48 20.94 -33.43
N ASN A 941 -1.06 22.20 -33.33
CA ASN A 941 0.35 22.56 -33.42
C ASN A 941 1.14 22.25 -32.13
N ASN A 942 0.45 22.13 -30.98
CA ASN A 942 1.06 21.84 -29.66
C ASN A 942 0.83 20.38 -29.22
N GLY A 943 -0.12 19.68 -29.88
CA GLY A 943 -0.52 18.34 -29.46
C GLY A 943 -1.42 18.31 -28.22
N PRO A 944 -1.63 17.12 -27.62
CA PRO A 944 -2.47 16.94 -26.43
C PRO A 944 -2.01 17.78 -25.24
N MET A 945 -2.95 18.13 -24.38
CA MET A 945 -2.73 18.95 -23.19
C MET A 945 -2.91 18.13 -21.89
N MET A 946 -2.35 18.60 -20.81
CA MET A 946 -2.76 18.23 -19.47
C MET A 946 -4.03 19.03 -19.12
N PHE A 947 -5.00 18.36 -18.48
CA PHE A 947 -6.28 18.97 -18.09
C PHE A 947 -6.67 18.54 -16.68
N SER A 948 -7.15 19.49 -15.89
CA SER A 948 -7.66 19.23 -14.54
C SER A 948 -8.94 20.01 -14.32
N ALA A 949 -9.92 19.41 -13.66
CA ALA A 949 -11.17 20.05 -13.23
C ALA A 949 -11.45 19.63 -11.78
N LEU A 950 -11.31 20.55 -10.84
CA LEU A 950 -11.42 20.34 -9.40
C LEU A 950 -12.32 21.40 -8.75
N PRO A 951 -12.87 21.15 -7.54
CA PRO A 951 -13.65 22.16 -6.82
C PRO A 951 -12.77 23.21 -6.14
N TYR A 952 -11.44 23.06 -6.11
CA TYR A 952 -10.53 23.93 -5.38
C TYR A 952 -9.33 24.35 -6.24
N THR A 953 -8.79 25.53 -5.91
CA THR A 953 -7.50 25.99 -6.46
C THR A 953 -6.34 25.26 -5.79
N PRO A 954 -5.15 25.22 -6.44
CA PRO A 954 -3.93 24.71 -5.80
C PRO A 954 -3.64 25.35 -4.44
N HIS A 955 -3.93 26.65 -4.30
CA HIS A 955 -3.67 27.38 -3.05
C HIS A 955 -4.64 27.02 -1.92
N GLU A 956 -5.90 26.71 -2.23
CA GLU A 956 -6.87 26.23 -1.25
C GLU A 956 -6.49 24.83 -0.76
N MET A 957 -6.07 23.94 -1.66
CA MET A 957 -5.62 22.59 -1.30
C MET A 957 -4.35 22.62 -0.46
N GLU A 958 -3.36 23.42 -0.85
CA GLU A 958 -2.07 23.54 -0.16
C GLU A 958 -2.17 24.06 1.30
N ASN A 959 -3.22 24.84 1.60
CA ASN A 959 -3.42 25.41 2.94
C ASN A 959 -4.20 24.50 3.89
N ALA A 960 -4.72 23.38 3.41
CA ALA A 960 -5.49 22.42 4.22
C ALA A 960 -4.62 21.23 4.64
N MET A 961 -4.65 20.90 5.91
CA MET A 961 -4.00 19.70 6.46
C MET A 961 -4.97 18.51 6.48
N HIS A 962 -6.28 18.79 6.44
CA HIS A 962 -7.33 17.80 6.41
C HIS A 962 -8.40 18.17 5.38
N PRO A 963 -9.12 17.20 4.79
CA PRO A 963 -10.20 17.51 3.85
C PRO A 963 -11.32 18.39 4.42
N TYR A 964 -11.58 18.34 5.73
CA TYR A 964 -12.61 19.18 6.38
C TYR A 964 -12.19 20.65 6.53
N GLU A 965 -10.92 20.98 6.32
CA GLU A 965 -10.42 22.37 6.34
C GLU A 965 -10.60 23.08 5.00
N LEU A 966 -10.91 22.33 3.92
CA LEU A 966 -11.22 22.91 2.63
C LEU A 966 -12.50 23.75 2.72
N PRO A 967 -12.58 24.91 2.01
CA PRO A 967 -13.76 25.76 2.05
C PRO A 967 -14.99 25.10 1.40
N GLU A 968 -16.16 25.67 1.62
CA GLU A 968 -17.35 25.30 0.86
C GLU A 968 -17.09 25.51 -0.64
N VAL A 969 -17.64 24.62 -1.49
CA VAL A 969 -17.43 24.68 -2.95
C VAL A 969 -18.20 25.85 -3.55
N HIS A 970 -17.49 26.82 -4.10
CA HIS A 970 -18.05 28.01 -4.74
C HIS A 970 -17.88 28.02 -6.25
N TYR A 971 -16.95 27.24 -6.79
CA TYR A 971 -16.63 27.22 -8.22
C TYR A 971 -16.05 25.86 -8.63
N THR A 972 -16.01 25.67 -9.93
CA THR A 972 -15.20 24.65 -10.58
C THR A 972 -13.94 25.30 -11.11
N VAL A 973 -12.80 24.79 -10.71
CA VAL A 973 -11.47 25.26 -11.13
C VAL A 973 -10.96 24.37 -12.24
N VAL A 974 -10.65 24.94 -13.40
CA VAL A 974 -10.10 24.22 -14.55
C VAL A 974 -8.67 24.69 -14.81
N ARG A 975 -7.78 23.74 -14.97
CA ARG A 975 -6.41 24.02 -15.44
C ARG A 975 -6.20 23.30 -16.78
N ALA A 976 -5.86 24.11 -17.81
CA ALA A 976 -5.40 23.61 -19.09
C ALA A 976 -3.92 23.95 -19.18
N ALA A 977 -3.05 22.96 -19.30
CA ALA A 977 -1.61 23.16 -19.23
C ALA A 977 -0.87 22.37 -20.31
N LYS A 978 0.34 22.84 -20.64
CA LYS A 978 1.29 22.05 -21.41
C LYS A 978 1.68 20.78 -20.67
N GLY A 979 1.76 20.88 -19.36
CA GLY A 979 2.08 19.83 -18.42
C GLY A 979 2.47 20.37 -17.07
N GLN A 980 2.74 19.48 -16.16
CA GLN A 980 3.40 19.74 -14.89
C GLN A 980 4.59 18.79 -14.72
N MET A 981 5.50 19.11 -13.81
CA MET A 981 6.57 18.18 -13.45
C MET A 981 5.96 16.89 -12.88
N GLY A 982 6.67 15.77 -13.02
CA GLY A 982 6.27 14.51 -12.44
C GLY A 982 6.04 14.60 -10.93
N ILE A 983 5.31 13.64 -10.39
CA ILE A 983 4.97 13.62 -8.96
C ILE A 983 6.05 12.96 -8.08
N GLY A 984 6.98 12.20 -8.69
CA GLY A 984 8.01 11.47 -7.96
C GLY A 984 7.48 10.24 -7.22
N GLY A 985 8.27 9.74 -6.27
CA GLY A 985 7.86 8.60 -5.45
C GLY A 985 8.93 7.55 -5.20
N ASP A 986 10.21 7.82 -5.44
CA ASP A 986 11.28 6.91 -5.01
C ASP A 986 11.33 6.85 -3.48
N ASP A 987 11.34 8.01 -2.83
CA ASP A 987 11.07 8.20 -1.41
C ASP A 987 10.23 9.48 -1.18
N SER A 988 9.86 9.78 0.06
CA SER A 988 9.09 10.99 0.42
C SER A 988 9.82 11.92 1.40
N TRP A 989 11.15 11.79 1.55
CA TRP A 989 11.97 12.61 2.46
C TRP A 989 13.18 13.26 1.81
N GLY A 990 13.38 13.11 0.48
CA GLY A 990 14.51 13.75 -0.21
C GLY A 990 14.55 13.54 -1.70
N ALA A 991 14.07 12.43 -2.22
CA ALA A 991 14.09 12.10 -3.64
C ALA A 991 13.31 13.13 -4.46
N ARG A 992 13.93 13.60 -5.51
CA ARG A 992 13.30 14.51 -6.47
C ARG A 992 12.64 13.73 -7.59
N THR A 993 11.69 14.36 -8.24
CA THR A 993 11.20 13.92 -9.54
C THR A 993 12.37 13.66 -10.49
N HIS A 994 12.36 12.54 -11.20
CA HIS A 994 13.41 12.19 -12.15
C HIS A 994 13.57 13.26 -13.23
N GLU A 995 14.81 13.51 -13.67
CA GLU A 995 15.17 14.65 -14.49
C GLU A 995 14.39 14.75 -15.81
N GLU A 996 14.06 13.63 -16.42
CA GLU A 996 13.28 13.56 -17.65
C GLU A 996 11.82 13.99 -17.49
N TYR A 997 11.30 14.01 -16.26
CA TYR A 997 9.93 14.44 -15.94
C TYR A 997 9.87 15.85 -15.33
N LEU A 998 10.98 16.57 -15.29
CA LEU A 998 11.00 17.97 -14.90
C LEU A 998 10.52 18.88 -16.04
N LEU A 999 9.86 19.96 -15.71
CA LEU A 999 9.43 20.95 -16.66
C LEU A 999 10.51 22.04 -16.76
N LYS A 1000 11.48 21.80 -17.66
CA LYS A 1000 12.68 22.64 -17.82
C LYS A 1000 12.33 24.02 -18.37
N THR A 1001 12.87 25.09 -17.76
CA THR A 1001 12.66 26.49 -18.16
C THR A 1001 13.86 27.12 -18.88
N ASP A 1002 14.81 26.30 -19.29
CA ASP A 1002 16.04 26.74 -19.99
C ASP A 1002 15.81 27.08 -21.47
N LYS A 1003 14.60 26.83 -21.97
CA LYS A 1003 14.15 27.12 -23.34
C LYS A 1003 12.85 27.90 -23.31
N LYS A 1004 12.57 28.60 -24.44
CA LYS A 1004 11.25 29.21 -24.63
C LYS A 1004 10.16 28.18 -24.46
N MET A 1005 9.16 28.46 -23.63
CA MET A 1005 7.98 27.64 -23.45
C MET A 1005 6.79 28.32 -24.15
N GLU A 1006 6.07 27.49 -24.93
CA GLU A 1006 4.85 27.92 -25.61
C GLU A 1006 3.80 26.83 -25.46
N PHE A 1007 2.57 27.26 -25.14
CA PHE A 1007 1.43 26.37 -25.03
C PHE A 1007 0.18 27.04 -25.58
N SER A 1008 -0.53 26.33 -26.44
CA SER A 1008 -1.81 26.80 -27.02
C SER A 1008 -2.88 25.75 -26.89
N PHE A 1009 -4.10 26.20 -26.65
CA PHE A 1009 -5.33 25.41 -26.66
C PHE A 1009 -6.48 26.28 -27.16
N VAL A 1010 -7.61 25.65 -27.46
CA VAL A 1010 -8.83 26.34 -27.90
C VAL A 1010 -9.95 26.09 -26.91
N PHE A 1011 -10.72 27.12 -26.54
CA PHE A 1011 -11.96 26.92 -25.81
C PHE A 1011 -13.18 27.52 -26.52
N LYS A 1012 -14.36 26.98 -26.23
CA LYS A 1012 -15.62 27.44 -26.80
C LYS A 1012 -16.79 27.11 -25.85
N GLY A 1013 -17.77 27.98 -25.78
CA GLY A 1013 -19.06 27.69 -25.11
C GLY A 1013 -19.88 26.60 -25.82
N LEU A 1014 -20.65 25.86 -25.03
CA LEU A 1014 -21.53 24.76 -25.44
C LEU A 1014 -23.01 25.12 -25.17
#